data_d37665483f816a1f8c2e02414cf504d5
#
_entry.id   d37665483f816a1f8c2e02414cf504d5
#
_cell.length_a   1.000
_cell.length_b   1.000
_cell.length_c   1.000
_cell.angle_alpha   90.00
_cell.angle_beta   90.00
_cell.angle_gamma   90.00
#
_symmetry.space_group_name_H-M   'P 1'
#
loop_
_entity.id
_entity.type
_entity.pdbx_description
1 polymer ?
#
loop_
_entity_poly.entity_id
_entity_poly.type
_entity_poly.pdbx_seq_one_letter_code
_entity_poly.pdbx_strand_id
1 'polypeptide(L)'
;MDNETRSLPMVALRGLTIMPEMIVHFDVSRERSIAAIQQAMVEEQEIFLVAQKSIETENPGQDDVYEIGTVASVKQLIKLSKKVVRVLVEGKNRAVLKKIEETDPYLRAEVEVLEEQEITIPDDLNAEAMMRGLKEIITEYAAKNGKISKESVAEFLDITDLKRLVNEVAANIPLKYKDQQELLEELDFWSRYEKLSLKLVNEMQIMEIKEELQRKVKNKVDKHQKEYLLREQLKVIREELGEDTTFSDADEFEEACSKLDAPEEVKEKLHKEIGRFKNTIGSQAENGVIRTYIETILEMPWNKREEDNTDINYAKEVLEADHYGLEQVKERILEFLAVRTLTQKGESPILCLVGPPGTGKTSIAKSLARSLKKPFVRISLGGVRDEAEIRGHRKTYVGAMPGRIANGIRTAGVKNPVLLLDEIDKVSTDYKGDTFSALLEVLDSEQNSKFRDHYLEVPLDLSEVTFITTANTLQTIPRPLLDRMEIIEITSYTENEKLHIAIEHLIPKQLEKHGIADEQLSFSKKAIWKIAHNYTKEAGVRQLEREIGNICRKAAKELLTTEKEKITVTDRNLHKFLGKEKYSYQMANAAPEVGIVRGLAWTSVGGDTLQIEVNVMPGKGEIMLTGQLGDVMKESARAGISYIRSVSKKYAIAEDFFEKHDIHVHIPEGAVPKDGPSAGITMATAMLSAVTGKKVRADLAMTGEITLRGRVLPIGGLKEKLLAAKNAGIQTVLIPKENTADVEELSSEITKGLEIIPVETMEEVLKKALTR
;
A
#
# COMPACT_ATOMS: atom_id res chain seq x y z
N MET A 1 6.21 5.74 -66.17
CA MET A 1 4.87 5.69 -66.75
C MET A 1 4.18 6.94 -66.27
N ASP A 2 3.72 7.82 -67.19
CA ASP A 2 3.08 9.07 -66.80
C ASP A 2 1.68 8.72 -66.28
N ASN A 3 1.47 8.79 -64.98
CA ASN A 3 0.14 8.61 -64.38
C ASN A 3 -0.79 9.67 -64.97
N GLU A 4 -1.96 9.27 -65.45
CA GLU A 4 -2.91 10.16 -66.09
C GLU A 4 -3.58 11.08 -65.05
N THR A 5 -3.23 12.39 -65.14
CA THR A 5 -3.85 13.42 -64.28
C THR A 5 -5.16 13.89 -64.94
N ARG A 6 -6.26 13.88 -64.20
CA ARG A 6 -7.59 14.30 -64.67
C ARG A 6 -8.22 15.31 -63.75
N SER A 7 -8.96 16.24 -64.27
CA SER A 7 -9.77 17.18 -63.49
C SER A 7 -11.23 16.73 -63.52
N LEU A 8 -11.75 16.28 -62.35
CA LEU A 8 -13.06 15.67 -62.23
C LEU A 8 -13.95 16.38 -61.20
N PRO A 9 -15.27 16.41 -61.40
CA PRO A 9 -16.20 16.76 -60.33
C PRO A 9 -16.00 15.82 -59.14
N MET A 10 -16.03 16.39 -57.92
CA MET A 10 -15.75 15.64 -56.69
C MET A 10 -16.91 15.65 -55.71
N VAL A 11 -17.13 14.53 -55.05
CA VAL A 11 -18.02 14.44 -53.91
C VAL A 11 -17.35 13.83 -52.70
N ALA A 12 -17.42 14.56 -51.58
CA ALA A 12 -16.95 14.08 -50.28
C ALA A 12 -18.04 13.29 -49.58
N LEU A 13 -17.82 12.00 -49.37
CA LEU A 13 -18.78 11.03 -48.84
C LEU A 13 -18.77 10.99 -47.32
N ARG A 14 -19.93 10.95 -46.71
CA ARG A 14 -20.08 10.82 -45.22
C ARG A 14 -20.28 9.35 -44.83
N GLY A 15 -19.27 8.80 -44.13
CA GLY A 15 -19.37 7.45 -43.59
C GLY A 15 -19.55 6.33 -44.61
N LEU A 16 -19.11 6.57 -45.84
CA LEU A 16 -19.12 5.65 -46.97
C LEU A 16 -17.82 5.74 -47.72
N THR A 17 -17.21 4.62 -48.02
CA THR A 17 -16.06 4.49 -48.92
C THR A 17 -16.49 3.68 -50.11
N ILE A 18 -16.15 4.10 -51.32
CA ILE A 18 -16.48 3.38 -52.57
C ILE A 18 -15.17 2.75 -53.08
N MET A 19 -15.25 1.45 -53.30
CA MET A 19 -14.13 0.67 -53.83
C MET A 19 -14.21 0.54 -55.37
N PRO A 20 -13.15 0.27 -56.08
CA PRO A 20 -13.20 -0.18 -57.46
C PRO A 20 -14.13 -1.40 -57.62
N GLU A 21 -14.82 -1.49 -58.72
CA GLU A 21 -15.81 -2.55 -59.05
C GLU A 21 -17.09 -2.54 -58.19
N MET A 22 -17.15 -1.70 -57.15
CA MET A 22 -18.36 -1.58 -56.27
C MET A 22 -19.48 -0.86 -57.01
N ILE A 23 -20.67 -1.48 -57.05
CA ILE A 23 -21.89 -0.85 -57.55
C ILE A 23 -22.78 -0.52 -56.32
N VAL A 24 -22.98 0.77 -56.09
CA VAL A 24 -23.71 1.20 -54.88
C VAL A 24 -24.57 2.43 -55.18
N HIS A 25 -25.69 2.51 -54.48
CA HIS A 25 -26.54 3.70 -54.48
C HIS A 25 -26.42 4.39 -53.12
N PHE A 26 -26.33 5.71 -53.12
CA PHE A 26 -26.33 6.51 -51.93
C PHE A 26 -27.13 7.80 -52.10
N ASP A 27 -27.57 8.36 -50.98
CA ASP A 27 -28.37 9.57 -51.00
C ASP A 27 -27.51 10.80 -50.72
N VAL A 28 -27.71 11.84 -51.56
CA VAL A 28 -26.96 13.09 -51.48
C VAL A 28 -27.95 14.22 -51.20
N SER A 29 -27.61 15.07 -50.21
CA SER A 29 -28.45 16.18 -49.76
C SER A 29 -27.74 17.54 -49.82
N ARG A 30 -26.40 17.57 -49.96
CA ARG A 30 -25.66 18.83 -50.04
C ARG A 30 -25.75 19.41 -51.45
N GLU A 31 -26.10 20.71 -51.53
CA GLU A 31 -26.26 21.40 -52.83
C GLU A 31 -25.02 21.31 -53.72
N ARG A 32 -23.83 21.51 -53.13
CA ARG A 32 -22.57 21.40 -53.89
C ARG A 32 -22.31 19.98 -54.43
N SER A 33 -22.65 18.97 -53.64
CA SER A 33 -22.49 17.57 -54.04
C SER A 33 -23.52 17.18 -55.15
N ILE A 34 -24.73 17.71 -55.05
CA ILE A 34 -25.77 17.52 -56.10
C ILE A 34 -25.33 18.19 -57.42
N ALA A 35 -24.76 19.41 -57.31
CA ALA A 35 -24.25 20.12 -58.49
C ALA A 35 -23.06 19.38 -59.13
N ALA A 36 -22.13 18.81 -58.32
CA ALA A 36 -21.02 17.99 -58.82
C ALA A 36 -21.50 16.78 -59.61
N ILE A 37 -22.53 16.06 -59.08
CA ILE A 37 -23.07 14.89 -59.75
C ILE A 37 -23.82 15.27 -61.04
N GLN A 38 -24.59 16.35 -61.01
CA GLN A 38 -25.24 16.87 -62.21
C GLN A 38 -24.24 17.24 -63.30
N GLN A 39 -23.16 17.86 -62.93
CA GLN A 39 -22.07 18.20 -63.85
C GLN A 39 -21.42 16.95 -64.44
N ALA A 40 -21.12 15.97 -63.59
CA ALA A 40 -20.56 14.68 -64.02
C ALA A 40 -21.46 13.99 -65.08
N MET A 41 -22.78 14.08 -64.92
CA MET A 41 -23.75 13.53 -65.91
C MET A 41 -23.76 14.26 -67.27
N VAL A 42 -23.32 15.50 -67.28
CA VAL A 42 -23.20 16.31 -68.51
C VAL A 42 -21.83 16.07 -69.20
N GLU A 43 -20.78 15.83 -68.42
CA GLU A 43 -19.45 15.52 -68.92
C GLU A 43 -19.32 14.03 -69.27
N GLU A 44 -18.22 13.37 -69.03
CA GLU A 44 -17.94 11.96 -69.38
C GLU A 44 -18.62 10.93 -68.43
N GLN A 45 -19.54 11.34 -67.59
CA GLN A 45 -20.15 10.54 -66.52
C GLN A 45 -19.18 10.03 -65.49
N GLU A 46 -18.02 10.63 -65.37
CA GLU A 46 -17.03 10.30 -64.35
C GLU A 46 -17.03 11.32 -63.20
N ILE A 47 -16.83 10.82 -62.02
CA ILE A 47 -16.84 11.60 -60.80
C ILE A 47 -15.77 11.05 -59.81
N PHE A 48 -15.10 11.90 -59.11
CA PHE A 48 -14.20 11.48 -58.05
C PHE A 48 -14.93 11.43 -56.72
N LEU A 49 -14.93 10.27 -56.08
CA LEU A 49 -15.58 10.00 -54.81
C LEU A 49 -14.57 9.69 -53.76
N VAL A 50 -14.55 10.47 -52.66
CA VAL A 50 -13.59 10.33 -51.56
C VAL A 50 -14.30 10.42 -50.22
N ALA A 51 -13.91 9.59 -49.26
CA ALA A 51 -14.48 9.60 -47.93
C ALA A 51 -14.00 10.79 -47.08
N GLN A 52 -14.86 11.31 -46.23
CA GLN A 52 -14.48 12.29 -45.20
C GLN A 52 -13.79 11.62 -44.00
N LYS A 53 -12.75 12.25 -43.45
CA LYS A 53 -12.09 11.81 -42.21
C LYS A 53 -13.02 11.87 -41.03
N SER A 54 -13.86 12.91 -40.94
CA SER A 54 -14.90 13.06 -39.92
C SER A 54 -16.29 13.20 -40.51
N ILE A 55 -17.26 12.48 -39.96
CA ILE A 55 -18.67 12.53 -40.39
C ILE A 55 -19.32 13.88 -40.02
N GLU A 56 -18.80 14.59 -39.04
CA GLU A 56 -19.37 15.82 -38.49
C GLU A 56 -19.07 17.06 -39.34
N THR A 57 -18.06 17.03 -40.20
CA THR A 57 -17.70 18.17 -41.03
C THR A 57 -18.77 18.46 -42.11
N GLU A 58 -19.40 19.64 -42.06
CA GLU A 58 -20.45 20.00 -43.00
C GLU A 58 -19.93 20.42 -44.37
N ASN A 59 -18.85 21.22 -44.40
CA ASN A 59 -18.22 21.72 -45.62
C ASN A 59 -16.75 21.25 -45.68
N PRO A 60 -16.48 20.05 -46.14
CA PRO A 60 -15.13 19.51 -46.15
C PRO A 60 -14.23 20.21 -47.14
N GLY A 61 -13.04 20.63 -46.69
CA GLY A 61 -11.93 21.07 -47.48
C GLY A 61 -10.97 19.91 -47.85
N GLN A 62 -9.82 20.22 -48.40
CA GLN A 62 -8.83 19.21 -48.79
C GLN A 62 -8.28 18.43 -47.59
N ASP A 63 -8.08 19.06 -46.44
CA ASP A 63 -7.57 18.41 -45.24
C ASP A 63 -8.61 17.51 -44.53
N ASP A 64 -9.89 17.71 -44.83
CA ASP A 64 -11.02 16.99 -44.20
C ASP A 64 -11.37 15.68 -44.91
N VAL A 65 -10.77 15.42 -46.08
CA VAL A 65 -10.98 14.21 -46.85
C VAL A 65 -9.73 13.34 -46.90
N TYR A 66 -9.89 12.08 -47.21
CA TYR A 66 -8.75 11.19 -47.41
C TYR A 66 -8.02 11.51 -48.75
N GLU A 67 -6.75 11.12 -48.84
CA GLU A 67 -5.96 11.40 -50.04
C GLU A 67 -6.30 10.46 -51.19
N ILE A 68 -6.68 9.21 -50.88
CA ILE A 68 -7.03 8.22 -51.90
C ILE A 68 -8.55 8.06 -51.92
N GLY A 69 -9.09 8.18 -53.11
CA GLY A 69 -10.50 7.96 -53.41
C GLY A 69 -10.68 7.09 -54.64
N THR A 70 -11.87 7.06 -55.20
CA THR A 70 -12.24 6.26 -56.37
C THR A 70 -12.85 7.14 -57.45
N VAL A 71 -12.33 7.03 -58.67
CA VAL A 71 -13.02 7.53 -59.86
C VAL A 71 -14.15 6.56 -60.17
N ALA A 72 -15.35 7.08 -60.20
CA ALA A 72 -16.56 6.28 -60.40
C ALA A 72 -17.39 6.78 -61.61
N SER A 73 -18.07 5.87 -62.28
CA SER A 73 -19.06 6.21 -63.32
C SER A 73 -20.44 6.38 -62.72
N VAL A 74 -21.08 7.50 -62.98
CA VAL A 74 -22.49 7.75 -62.62
C VAL A 74 -23.43 7.05 -63.58
N LYS A 75 -24.09 6.01 -63.10
CA LYS A 75 -25.02 5.20 -63.95
C LYS A 75 -26.45 5.73 -63.94
N GLN A 76 -26.93 6.19 -62.81
CA GLN A 76 -28.32 6.64 -62.69
C GLN A 76 -28.48 7.69 -61.61
N LEU A 77 -29.35 8.65 -61.81
CA LEU A 77 -29.73 9.70 -60.88
C LEU A 77 -31.24 9.75 -60.71
N ILE A 78 -31.70 9.60 -59.49
CA ILE A 78 -33.12 9.60 -59.12
C ILE A 78 -33.39 10.71 -58.12
N LYS A 79 -34.29 11.64 -58.43
CA LYS A 79 -34.73 12.68 -57.49
C LYS A 79 -35.74 12.11 -56.54
N LEU A 80 -35.38 11.97 -55.26
CA LEU A 80 -36.31 11.50 -54.22
C LEU A 80 -37.16 12.63 -53.61
N SER A 81 -36.59 13.85 -53.51
CA SER A 81 -37.25 15.06 -53.05
C SER A 81 -36.61 16.31 -53.62
N LYS A 82 -37.11 17.50 -53.28
CA LYS A 82 -36.49 18.79 -53.68
C LYS A 82 -35.02 18.96 -53.20
N LYS A 83 -34.66 18.26 -52.13
CA LYS A 83 -33.34 18.39 -51.45
C LYS A 83 -32.50 17.12 -51.40
N VAL A 84 -33.03 15.97 -51.89
CA VAL A 84 -32.31 14.69 -51.78
C VAL A 84 -32.35 13.98 -53.15
N VAL A 85 -31.16 13.58 -53.58
CA VAL A 85 -30.94 12.86 -54.81
C VAL A 85 -30.30 11.52 -54.51
N ARG A 86 -30.80 10.44 -55.08
CA ARG A 86 -30.19 9.11 -55.03
C ARG A 86 -29.38 8.89 -56.31
N VAL A 87 -28.17 8.48 -56.12
CA VAL A 87 -27.20 8.26 -57.21
C VAL A 87 -26.78 6.80 -57.20
N LEU A 88 -26.79 6.16 -58.35
CA LEU A 88 -26.17 4.87 -58.59
C LEU A 88 -24.79 5.10 -59.26
N VAL A 89 -23.75 4.61 -58.65
CA VAL A 89 -22.37 4.71 -59.16
C VAL A 89 -21.71 3.35 -59.25
N GLU A 90 -20.80 3.22 -60.18
CA GLU A 90 -19.88 2.10 -60.32
C GLU A 90 -18.45 2.62 -60.13
N GLY A 91 -17.73 2.14 -59.10
CA GLY A 91 -16.32 2.46 -58.89
C GLY A 91 -15.45 1.89 -60.02
N LYS A 92 -14.55 2.69 -60.56
CA LYS A 92 -13.64 2.27 -61.61
C LYS A 92 -12.21 2.08 -61.12
N ASN A 93 -11.53 3.18 -60.90
CA ASN A 93 -10.09 3.19 -60.59
C ASN A 93 -9.84 3.91 -59.27
N ARG A 94 -8.80 3.51 -58.54
CA ARG A 94 -8.26 4.30 -57.47
C ARG A 94 -7.60 5.56 -58.00
N ALA A 95 -7.73 6.66 -57.31
CA ALA A 95 -7.05 7.89 -57.66
C ALA A 95 -6.60 8.66 -56.42
N VAL A 96 -5.47 9.36 -56.53
CA VAL A 96 -4.92 10.25 -55.49
C VAL A 96 -5.45 11.65 -55.74
N LEU A 97 -5.99 12.28 -54.72
CA LEU A 97 -6.35 13.68 -54.73
C LEU A 97 -5.09 14.55 -54.68
N LYS A 98 -4.78 15.28 -55.75
CA LYS A 98 -3.67 16.23 -55.75
C LYS A 98 -4.09 17.57 -55.17
N LYS A 99 -5.17 18.14 -55.67
CA LYS A 99 -5.66 19.46 -55.27
C LYS A 99 -7.15 19.62 -55.59
N ILE A 100 -7.86 20.33 -54.73
CA ILE A 100 -9.19 20.84 -55.05
C ILE A 100 -9.01 22.14 -55.81
N GLU A 101 -9.42 22.15 -57.09
CA GLU A 101 -9.26 23.29 -57.98
C GLU A 101 -10.35 24.34 -57.81
N GLU A 102 -11.61 23.87 -57.66
CA GLU A 102 -12.78 24.72 -57.51
C GLU A 102 -13.64 24.26 -56.31
N THR A 103 -14.23 25.20 -55.62
CA THR A 103 -15.10 24.94 -54.45
C THR A 103 -16.53 25.44 -54.64
N ASP A 104 -16.78 26.27 -55.65
CA ASP A 104 -18.08 26.84 -55.95
C ASP A 104 -18.30 26.89 -57.50
N PRO A 105 -19.40 26.41 -58.06
CA PRO A 105 -20.63 25.96 -57.38
C PRO A 105 -20.56 24.51 -56.88
N TYR A 106 -19.54 23.75 -57.22
CA TYR A 106 -19.31 22.35 -56.74
C TYR A 106 -17.80 22.14 -56.55
N LEU A 107 -17.44 21.06 -55.90
CA LEU A 107 -16.02 20.68 -55.76
C LEU A 107 -15.52 20.05 -57.04
N ARG A 108 -14.44 20.57 -57.60
CA ARG A 108 -13.69 19.98 -58.70
C ARG A 108 -12.28 19.69 -58.22
N ALA A 109 -11.80 18.51 -58.50
CA ALA A 109 -10.51 18.03 -58.02
C ALA A 109 -9.62 17.57 -59.16
N GLU A 110 -8.36 17.93 -59.08
CA GLU A 110 -7.28 17.33 -59.86
C GLU A 110 -6.88 16.03 -59.20
N VAL A 111 -7.02 14.92 -59.90
CA VAL A 111 -6.76 13.57 -59.42
C VAL A 111 -5.79 12.85 -60.34
N GLU A 112 -4.90 12.08 -59.74
CA GLU A 112 -3.98 11.18 -60.44
C GLU A 112 -4.52 9.77 -60.38
N VAL A 113 -4.89 9.20 -61.51
CA VAL A 113 -5.44 7.84 -61.58
C VAL A 113 -4.32 6.84 -61.35
N LEU A 114 -4.51 5.93 -60.43
CA LEU A 114 -3.56 4.88 -60.11
C LEU A 114 -3.88 3.64 -60.96
N GLU A 115 -2.89 3.22 -61.75
CA GLU A 115 -2.95 1.93 -62.44
C GLU A 115 -2.61 0.81 -61.45
N GLU A 116 -3.43 -0.23 -61.41
CA GLU A 116 -3.10 -1.41 -60.57
C GLU A 116 -1.90 -2.15 -61.20
N GLN A 117 -0.85 -2.32 -60.39
CA GLN A 117 0.34 -3.08 -60.82
C GLN A 117 -0.02 -4.51 -61.20
N GLU A 118 0.57 -5.01 -62.29
CA GLU A 118 0.48 -6.44 -62.62
C GLU A 118 1.17 -7.27 -61.54
N ILE A 119 0.43 -8.12 -60.92
CA ILE A 119 0.92 -8.96 -59.81
C ILE A 119 1.39 -10.28 -60.41
N THR A 120 2.68 -10.55 -60.29
CA THR A 120 3.21 -11.88 -60.57
C THR A 120 2.97 -12.72 -59.29
N ILE A 121 2.03 -13.65 -59.35
CA ILE A 121 1.79 -14.62 -58.26
C ILE A 121 2.89 -15.68 -58.34
N PRO A 122 3.75 -15.84 -57.33
CA PRO A 122 4.98 -16.64 -57.48
C PRO A 122 4.79 -18.15 -57.56
N ASP A 123 3.61 -18.70 -57.24
CA ASP A 123 3.39 -20.14 -57.23
C ASP A 123 1.88 -20.47 -57.23
N ASP A 124 1.39 -21.32 -58.12
CA ASP A 124 -0.01 -21.71 -58.25
C ASP A 124 -0.56 -22.35 -56.94
N LEU A 125 0.28 -23.08 -56.20
CA LEU A 125 -0.10 -23.72 -54.95
C LEU A 125 -0.36 -22.74 -53.82
N ASN A 126 0.42 -21.67 -53.70
CA ASN A 126 0.23 -20.63 -52.71
C ASN A 126 -1.04 -19.79 -52.98
N ALA A 127 -1.28 -19.46 -54.23
CA ALA A 127 -2.48 -18.74 -54.65
C ALA A 127 -3.74 -19.55 -54.36
N GLU A 128 -3.69 -20.86 -54.63
CA GLU A 128 -4.83 -21.77 -54.34
C GLU A 128 -5.09 -21.89 -52.83
N ALA A 129 -4.04 -22.01 -52.00
CA ALA A 129 -4.17 -22.07 -50.54
C ALA A 129 -4.75 -20.78 -49.98
N MET A 130 -4.32 -19.62 -50.47
CA MET A 130 -4.86 -18.32 -50.03
C MET A 130 -6.30 -18.12 -50.46
N MET A 131 -6.63 -18.55 -51.68
CA MET A 131 -8.01 -18.51 -52.18
C MET A 131 -8.92 -19.36 -51.30
N ARG A 132 -8.52 -20.58 -50.98
CA ARG A 132 -9.28 -21.47 -50.09
C ARG A 132 -9.43 -20.86 -48.70
N GLY A 133 -8.33 -20.34 -48.11
CA GLY A 133 -8.37 -19.69 -46.81
C GLY A 133 -9.32 -18.49 -46.75
N LEU A 134 -9.28 -17.63 -47.77
CA LEU A 134 -10.20 -16.48 -47.80
C LEU A 134 -11.67 -16.93 -48.00
N LYS A 135 -11.94 -17.93 -48.82
CA LYS A 135 -13.28 -18.51 -49.01
C LYS A 135 -13.82 -19.14 -47.73
N GLU A 136 -12.99 -19.80 -46.95
CA GLU A 136 -13.37 -20.32 -45.62
C GLU A 136 -13.72 -19.18 -44.64
N ILE A 137 -12.86 -18.14 -44.54
CA ILE A 137 -13.11 -16.96 -43.72
C ILE A 137 -14.43 -16.27 -44.12
N ILE A 138 -14.72 -16.12 -45.41
CA ILE A 138 -15.97 -15.51 -45.93
C ILE A 138 -17.15 -16.34 -45.54
N THR A 139 -17.06 -17.66 -45.66
CA THR A 139 -18.14 -18.58 -45.30
C THR A 139 -18.48 -18.51 -43.83
N GLU A 140 -17.45 -18.51 -42.99
CA GLU A 140 -17.60 -18.41 -41.53
C GLU A 140 -18.12 -17.02 -41.11
N TYR A 141 -17.60 -15.96 -41.70
CA TYR A 141 -18.07 -14.60 -41.47
C TYR A 141 -19.54 -14.42 -41.87
N ALA A 142 -19.97 -14.94 -43.02
CA ALA A 142 -21.36 -14.87 -43.48
C ALA A 142 -22.30 -15.69 -42.60
N ALA A 143 -21.87 -16.84 -42.07
CA ALA A 143 -22.66 -17.64 -41.15
C ALA A 143 -22.95 -16.88 -39.84
N LYS A 144 -22.04 -16.03 -39.38
CA LYS A 144 -22.20 -15.20 -38.17
C LYS A 144 -22.83 -13.83 -38.45
N ASN A 145 -22.71 -13.32 -39.66
CA ASN A 145 -23.23 -12.02 -40.07
C ASN A 145 -24.51 -12.16 -40.91
N GLY A 146 -25.65 -12.09 -40.25
CA GLY A 146 -26.96 -12.21 -40.92
C GLY A 146 -27.31 -11.10 -41.95
N LYS A 147 -26.39 -10.19 -42.27
CA LYS A 147 -26.58 -9.11 -43.24
C LYS A 147 -26.10 -9.48 -44.64
N ILE A 148 -25.37 -10.57 -44.82
CA ILE A 148 -24.90 -11.05 -46.11
C ILE A 148 -25.88 -12.09 -46.65
N SER A 149 -26.31 -11.90 -47.88
CA SER A 149 -27.24 -12.86 -48.51
C SER A 149 -26.48 -14.15 -48.91
N LYS A 150 -27.18 -15.26 -48.92
CA LYS A 150 -26.63 -16.54 -49.39
C LYS A 150 -26.20 -16.49 -50.83
N GLU A 151 -26.88 -15.68 -51.65
CA GLU A 151 -26.57 -15.45 -53.06
C GLU A 151 -25.21 -14.76 -53.19
N SER A 152 -24.96 -13.68 -52.44
CA SER A 152 -23.66 -12.97 -52.45
C SER A 152 -22.49 -13.88 -52.00
N VAL A 153 -22.73 -14.76 -51.03
CA VAL A 153 -21.69 -15.74 -50.63
C VAL A 153 -21.39 -16.72 -51.74
N ALA A 154 -22.43 -17.22 -52.45
CA ALA A 154 -22.25 -18.12 -53.58
C ALA A 154 -21.44 -17.45 -54.70
N GLU A 155 -21.72 -16.17 -55.02
CA GLU A 155 -21.00 -15.39 -56.00
C GLU A 155 -19.50 -15.27 -55.65
N PHE A 156 -19.14 -14.99 -54.39
CA PHE A 156 -17.73 -14.97 -53.95
C PHE A 156 -17.08 -16.35 -54.05
N LEU A 157 -17.78 -17.42 -53.75
CA LEU A 157 -17.24 -18.78 -53.83
C LEU A 157 -16.97 -19.24 -55.26
N ASP A 158 -17.73 -18.72 -56.23
CA ASP A 158 -17.59 -19.04 -57.66
C ASP A 158 -16.40 -18.32 -58.32
N ILE A 159 -15.84 -17.27 -57.70
CA ILE A 159 -14.68 -16.55 -58.21
C ILE A 159 -13.45 -17.46 -58.19
N THR A 160 -12.76 -17.56 -59.35
CA THR A 160 -11.57 -18.40 -59.52
C THR A 160 -10.26 -17.58 -59.55
N ASP A 161 -10.35 -16.28 -59.67
CA ASP A 161 -9.19 -15.38 -59.62
C ASP A 161 -9.05 -14.74 -58.21
N LEU A 162 -7.88 -14.89 -57.61
CA LEU A 162 -7.60 -14.41 -56.27
C LEU A 162 -7.68 -12.89 -56.16
N LYS A 163 -7.17 -12.17 -57.17
CA LYS A 163 -7.19 -10.70 -57.18
C LYS A 163 -8.62 -10.17 -57.24
N ARG A 164 -9.43 -10.77 -58.10
CA ARG A 164 -10.85 -10.45 -58.21
C ARG A 164 -11.59 -10.79 -56.95
N LEU A 165 -11.31 -11.95 -56.31
CA LEU A 165 -11.94 -12.32 -55.03
C LEU A 165 -11.66 -11.29 -53.93
N VAL A 166 -10.40 -10.87 -53.76
CA VAL A 166 -10.02 -9.88 -52.73
C VAL A 166 -10.72 -8.55 -52.96
N ASN A 167 -10.78 -8.07 -54.20
CA ASN A 167 -11.40 -6.80 -54.54
C ASN A 167 -12.93 -6.84 -54.35
N GLU A 168 -13.61 -7.89 -54.86
CA GLU A 168 -15.06 -8.09 -54.72
C GLU A 168 -15.48 -8.24 -53.25
N VAL A 169 -14.70 -8.97 -52.46
CA VAL A 169 -14.96 -9.13 -51.03
C VAL A 169 -14.76 -7.81 -50.28
N ALA A 170 -13.68 -7.09 -50.54
CA ALA A 170 -13.41 -5.78 -49.94
C ALA A 170 -14.49 -4.74 -50.29
N ALA A 171 -15.07 -4.81 -51.51
CA ALA A 171 -16.09 -3.91 -51.98
C ALA A 171 -17.49 -4.22 -51.40
N ASN A 172 -17.86 -5.49 -51.28
CA ASN A 172 -19.22 -5.90 -51.04
C ASN A 172 -19.52 -6.45 -49.62
N ILE A 173 -18.47 -6.74 -48.84
CA ILE A 173 -18.66 -7.12 -47.43
C ILE A 173 -18.96 -5.87 -46.56
N PRO A 174 -19.93 -5.92 -45.66
CA PRO A 174 -20.31 -4.78 -44.84
C PRO A 174 -19.31 -4.51 -43.70
N LEU A 175 -18.19 -3.90 -44.03
CA LEU A 175 -17.19 -3.36 -43.10
C LEU A 175 -17.51 -1.90 -42.75
N LYS A 176 -16.88 -1.37 -41.70
CA LYS A 176 -16.96 0.07 -41.38
C LYS A 176 -16.25 0.88 -42.45
N TYR A 177 -16.76 2.06 -42.82
CA TYR A 177 -16.20 2.89 -43.87
C TYR A 177 -14.71 3.20 -43.67
N LYS A 178 -14.23 3.33 -42.42
CA LYS A 178 -12.80 3.52 -42.12
C LYS A 178 -11.97 2.28 -42.47
N ASP A 179 -12.50 1.10 -42.22
CA ASP A 179 -11.82 -0.16 -42.54
C ASP A 179 -11.78 -0.37 -44.07
N GLN A 180 -12.85 0.00 -44.77
CA GLN A 180 -12.89 0.01 -46.24
C GLN A 180 -11.90 1.05 -46.82
N GLN A 181 -11.76 2.20 -46.15
CA GLN A 181 -10.80 3.23 -46.59
C GLN A 181 -9.36 2.75 -46.44
N GLU A 182 -9.01 2.08 -45.35
CA GLU A 182 -7.68 1.48 -45.16
C GLU A 182 -7.37 0.41 -46.22
N LEU A 183 -8.38 -0.34 -46.67
CA LEU A 183 -8.23 -1.30 -47.78
C LEU A 183 -8.13 -0.60 -49.14
N LEU A 184 -8.79 0.55 -49.33
CA LEU A 184 -8.70 1.35 -50.54
C LEU A 184 -7.30 1.99 -50.69
N GLU A 185 -6.73 2.46 -49.56
CA GLU A 185 -5.42 3.09 -49.51
C GLU A 185 -4.25 2.10 -49.71
N GLU A 186 -4.50 0.82 -49.42
CA GLU A 186 -3.48 -0.21 -49.57
C GLU A 186 -3.30 -0.58 -51.06
N LEU A 187 -2.20 -0.15 -51.65
CA LEU A 187 -1.91 -0.39 -53.05
C LEU A 187 -1.26 -1.75 -53.28
N ASP A 188 -0.47 -2.23 -52.29
CA ASP A 188 0.13 -3.56 -52.38
C ASP A 188 -0.94 -4.65 -52.20
N PHE A 189 -1.01 -5.56 -53.13
CA PHE A 189 -2.01 -6.64 -53.13
C PHE A 189 -1.88 -7.56 -51.91
N TRP A 190 -0.65 -7.94 -51.54
CA TRP A 190 -0.42 -8.88 -50.45
C TRP A 190 -0.80 -8.28 -49.10
N SER A 191 -0.41 -7.06 -48.89
CA SER A 191 -0.79 -6.28 -47.69
C SER A 191 -2.32 -6.09 -47.61
N ARG A 192 -2.97 -5.89 -48.77
CA ARG A 192 -4.45 -5.75 -48.82
C ARG A 192 -5.16 -7.06 -48.50
N TYR A 193 -4.68 -8.19 -49.01
CA TYR A 193 -5.19 -9.52 -48.70
C TYR A 193 -5.07 -9.80 -47.19
N GLU A 194 -3.90 -9.54 -46.59
CA GLU A 194 -3.63 -9.76 -45.17
C GLU A 194 -4.52 -8.88 -44.30
N LYS A 195 -4.60 -7.58 -44.59
CA LYS A 195 -5.49 -6.64 -43.91
C LYS A 195 -6.96 -7.04 -44.00
N LEU A 196 -7.43 -7.44 -45.19
CA LEU A 196 -8.79 -7.89 -45.37
C LEU A 196 -9.10 -9.13 -44.53
N SER A 197 -8.24 -10.14 -44.59
CA SER A 197 -8.40 -11.38 -43.81
C SER A 197 -8.41 -11.09 -42.29
N LEU A 198 -7.49 -10.26 -41.81
CA LEU A 198 -7.41 -9.87 -40.43
C LEU A 198 -8.66 -9.11 -39.95
N LYS A 199 -9.16 -8.17 -40.78
CA LYS A 199 -10.38 -7.41 -40.46
C LYS A 199 -11.61 -8.31 -40.37
N LEU A 200 -11.74 -9.30 -41.25
CA LEU A 200 -12.85 -10.26 -41.22
C LEU A 200 -12.79 -11.12 -39.95
N VAL A 201 -11.61 -11.63 -39.61
CA VAL A 201 -11.41 -12.43 -38.39
C VAL A 201 -11.71 -11.61 -37.11
N ASN A 202 -11.23 -10.38 -37.05
CA ASN A 202 -11.49 -9.49 -35.90
C ASN A 202 -12.99 -9.17 -35.76
N GLU A 203 -13.70 -8.89 -36.85
CA GLU A 203 -15.15 -8.64 -36.81
C GLU A 203 -15.93 -9.91 -36.36
N MET A 204 -15.48 -11.11 -36.77
CA MET A 204 -16.06 -12.36 -36.28
C MET A 204 -15.92 -12.53 -34.76
N GLN A 205 -14.74 -12.23 -34.23
CA GLN A 205 -14.49 -12.27 -32.78
C GLN A 205 -15.38 -11.27 -32.01
N ILE A 206 -15.52 -10.06 -32.56
CA ILE A 206 -16.41 -9.03 -31.98
C ILE A 206 -17.88 -9.52 -31.97
N MET A 207 -18.31 -10.19 -33.05
CA MET A 207 -19.66 -10.75 -33.12
C MET A 207 -19.88 -11.86 -32.07
N GLU A 208 -18.91 -12.76 -31.88
CA GLU A 208 -18.99 -13.81 -30.86
C GLU A 208 -19.12 -13.23 -29.45
N ILE A 209 -18.26 -12.26 -29.12
CA ILE A 209 -18.32 -11.58 -27.80
C ILE A 209 -19.68 -10.88 -27.62
N LYS A 210 -20.18 -10.24 -28.66
CA LYS A 210 -21.47 -9.56 -28.63
C LYS A 210 -22.63 -10.54 -28.44
N GLU A 211 -22.60 -11.68 -29.09
CA GLU A 211 -23.62 -12.72 -28.96
C GLU A 211 -23.59 -13.36 -27.55
N GLU A 212 -22.40 -13.62 -27.02
CA GLU A 212 -22.24 -14.12 -25.65
C GLU A 212 -22.76 -13.10 -24.61
N LEU A 213 -22.44 -11.80 -24.79
CA LEU A 213 -22.96 -10.73 -23.96
C LEU A 213 -24.48 -10.61 -24.03
N GLN A 214 -25.03 -10.67 -25.23
CA GLN A 214 -26.50 -10.63 -25.42
C GLN A 214 -27.19 -11.82 -24.74
N ARG A 215 -26.58 -13.02 -24.84
CA ARG A 215 -27.11 -14.22 -24.16
C ARG A 215 -27.05 -14.09 -22.66
N LYS A 216 -25.95 -13.54 -22.12
CA LYS A 216 -25.81 -13.24 -20.68
C LYS A 216 -26.82 -12.18 -20.22
N VAL A 217 -27.02 -11.13 -21.00
CA VAL A 217 -27.99 -10.06 -20.71
C VAL A 217 -29.40 -10.59 -20.78
N LYS A 218 -29.77 -11.35 -21.85
CA LYS A 218 -31.07 -11.94 -21.99
C LYS A 218 -31.44 -12.88 -20.84
N ASN A 219 -30.50 -13.74 -20.44
CA ASN A 219 -30.67 -14.63 -19.28
C ASN A 219 -30.84 -13.87 -17.96
N LYS A 220 -30.17 -12.72 -17.82
CA LYS A 220 -30.36 -11.82 -16.66
C LYS A 220 -31.69 -11.09 -16.72
N VAL A 221 -32.07 -10.60 -17.90
CA VAL A 221 -33.35 -9.87 -18.10
C VAL A 221 -34.54 -10.80 -17.87
N ASP A 222 -34.51 -12.03 -18.40
CA ASP A 222 -35.58 -13.02 -18.20
C ASP A 222 -35.71 -13.40 -16.71
N LYS A 223 -34.58 -13.53 -16.00
CA LYS A 223 -34.56 -13.75 -14.55
C LYS A 223 -35.08 -12.53 -13.79
N HIS A 224 -34.71 -11.33 -14.17
CA HIS A 224 -35.21 -10.09 -13.57
C HIS A 224 -36.65 -9.80 -13.87
N GLN A 225 -37.13 -10.09 -15.09
CA GLN A 225 -38.56 -9.94 -15.43
C GLN A 225 -39.44 -10.88 -14.63
N LYS A 226 -39.03 -12.14 -14.47
CA LYS A 226 -39.74 -13.12 -13.64
C LYS A 226 -39.71 -12.72 -12.16
N GLU A 227 -38.57 -12.22 -11.69
CA GLU A 227 -38.41 -11.72 -10.33
C GLU A 227 -39.17 -10.40 -10.10
N TYR A 228 -39.25 -9.54 -11.11
CA TYR A 228 -40.05 -8.31 -11.10
C TYR A 228 -41.56 -8.63 -11.06
N LEU A 229 -42.06 -9.54 -11.90
CA LEU A 229 -43.46 -9.97 -11.88
C LEU A 229 -43.85 -10.60 -10.54
N LEU A 230 -42.99 -11.43 -9.97
CA LEU A 230 -43.21 -12.03 -8.64
C LEU A 230 -43.17 -10.96 -7.53
N ARG A 231 -42.38 -9.92 -7.68
CA ARG A 231 -42.33 -8.79 -6.75
C ARG A 231 -43.51 -7.87 -6.88
N GLU A 232 -43.94 -7.61 -8.11
CA GLU A 232 -45.15 -6.81 -8.34
C GLU A 232 -46.40 -7.52 -7.79
N GLN A 233 -46.47 -8.85 -7.94
CA GLN A 233 -47.53 -9.65 -7.30
C GLN A 233 -47.39 -9.62 -5.77
N LEU A 234 -46.15 -9.70 -5.20
CA LEU A 234 -45.90 -9.55 -3.78
C LEU A 234 -46.23 -8.14 -3.30
N LYS A 235 -45.95 -7.10 -4.12
CA LYS A 235 -46.26 -5.70 -3.81
C LYS A 235 -47.78 -5.49 -3.72
N VAL A 236 -48.52 -5.96 -4.71
CA VAL A 236 -50.01 -5.89 -4.70
C VAL A 236 -50.58 -6.67 -3.52
N ILE A 237 -50.01 -7.84 -3.18
CA ILE A 237 -50.41 -8.62 -1.98
C ILE A 237 -50.07 -7.89 -0.69
N ARG A 238 -48.90 -7.20 -0.63
CA ARG A 238 -48.48 -6.42 0.53
C ARG A 238 -49.23 -5.10 0.67
N GLU A 239 -49.54 -4.42 -0.45
CA GLU A 239 -50.44 -3.26 -0.47
C GLU A 239 -51.86 -3.64 0.06
N GLU A 240 -52.36 -4.81 -0.30
CA GLU A 240 -53.64 -5.33 0.27
C GLU A 240 -53.51 -5.77 1.75
N LEU A 241 -52.30 -6.14 2.20
CA LEU A 241 -52.00 -6.50 3.57
C LEU A 241 -51.50 -5.31 4.45
N GLY A 242 -51.25 -4.13 3.83
CA GLY A 242 -50.83 -2.92 4.53
C GLY A 242 -49.34 -2.91 4.95
N GLU A 243 -48.47 -3.74 4.30
CA GLU A 243 -47.05 -3.83 4.59
C GLU A 243 -46.19 -3.19 3.47
N ASP A 244 -46.06 -1.88 3.46
CA ASP A 244 -45.19 -1.17 2.51
C ASP A 244 -43.85 -0.81 3.18
N THR A 245 -42.88 -1.76 3.15
CA THR A 245 -41.63 -1.67 3.90
C THR A 245 -40.64 -0.59 3.37
N THR A 246 -40.69 -0.26 2.08
CA THR A 246 -39.74 0.71 1.49
C THR A 246 -40.10 2.16 1.78
N PHE A 247 -41.41 2.46 1.80
CA PHE A 247 -41.88 3.78 2.24
C PHE A 247 -41.77 3.93 3.75
N SER A 248 -42.01 2.87 4.53
CA SER A 248 -41.79 2.82 5.98
C SER A 248 -40.33 3.11 6.32
N ASP A 249 -39.36 2.43 5.67
CA ASP A 249 -37.93 2.64 5.90
C ASP A 249 -37.48 4.07 5.56
N ALA A 250 -37.98 4.64 4.45
CA ALA A 250 -37.64 6.00 4.06
C ALA A 250 -38.23 7.05 5.00
N ASP A 251 -39.43 6.83 5.52
CA ASP A 251 -40.03 7.73 6.49
C ASP A 251 -39.35 7.61 7.87
N GLU A 252 -38.92 6.41 8.27
CA GLU A 252 -38.07 6.18 9.44
C GLU A 252 -36.72 6.93 9.30
N PHE A 253 -36.09 6.90 8.13
CA PHE A 253 -34.85 7.65 7.87
C PHE A 253 -35.06 9.16 7.90
N GLU A 254 -36.18 9.68 7.39
CA GLU A 254 -36.50 11.11 7.47
C GLU A 254 -36.73 11.54 8.92
N GLU A 255 -37.41 10.71 9.73
CA GLU A 255 -37.62 10.97 11.14
C GLU A 255 -36.28 10.92 11.90
N ALA A 256 -35.43 9.94 11.62
CA ALA A 256 -34.09 9.84 12.21
C ALA A 256 -33.20 11.02 11.79
N CYS A 257 -33.26 11.47 10.53
CA CYS A 257 -32.54 12.63 10.03
C CYS A 257 -32.99 13.93 10.75
N SER A 258 -34.29 14.08 10.97
CA SER A 258 -34.82 15.24 11.67
C SER A 258 -34.39 15.34 13.15
N LYS A 259 -34.17 14.19 13.79
CA LYS A 259 -33.69 14.07 15.18
C LYS A 259 -32.16 14.09 15.29
N LEU A 260 -31.46 13.94 14.18
CA LEU A 260 -30.01 13.86 14.16
C LEU A 260 -29.41 15.23 14.51
N ASP A 261 -28.58 15.26 15.53
CA ASP A 261 -27.75 16.43 15.86
C ASP A 261 -26.46 16.37 15.01
N ALA A 262 -26.51 17.07 13.87
CA ALA A 262 -25.44 17.08 12.88
C ALA A 262 -25.37 18.44 12.17
N PRO A 263 -24.22 18.78 11.55
CA PRO A 263 -24.07 19.95 10.69
C PRO A 263 -25.08 19.98 9.54
N GLU A 264 -25.48 21.15 9.10
CA GLU A 264 -26.49 21.32 8.05
C GLU A 264 -26.10 20.64 6.73
N GLU A 265 -24.82 20.69 6.34
CA GLU A 265 -24.27 19.99 5.15
C GLU A 265 -24.55 18.48 5.18
N VAL A 266 -24.46 17.86 6.37
CA VAL A 266 -24.76 16.44 6.57
C VAL A 266 -26.24 16.13 6.39
N LYS A 267 -27.11 16.97 6.97
CA LYS A 267 -28.57 16.85 6.85
C LYS A 267 -29.04 17.00 5.39
N GLU A 268 -28.51 18.00 4.70
CA GLU A 268 -28.79 18.19 3.27
C GLU A 268 -28.35 16.99 2.43
N LYS A 269 -27.20 16.42 2.74
CA LYS A 269 -26.72 15.21 2.06
C LYS A 269 -27.62 14.02 2.33
N LEU A 270 -28.05 13.81 3.60
CA LEU A 270 -28.99 12.77 3.99
C LEU A 270 -30.34 12.90 3.26
N HIS A 271 -30.93 14.10 3.24
CA HIS A 271 -32.18 14.34 2.53
C HIS A 271 -32.08 14.01 1.04
N LYS A 272 -30.97 14.33 0.39
CA LYS A 272 -30.72 13.96 -1.01
C LYS A 272 -30.66 12.46 -1.22
N GLU A 273 -29.97 11.74 -0.34
CA GLU A 273 -29.82 10.28 -0.45
C GLU A 273 -31.11 9.53 -0.05
N ILE A 274 -31.87 10.03 0.93
CA ILE A 274 -33.20 9.49 1.27
C ILE A 274 -34.17 9.72 0.11
N GLY A 275 -34.11 10.89 -0.55
CA GLY A 275 -34.86 11.17 -1.77
C GLY A 275 -34.51 10.22 -2.91
N ARG A 276 -33.23 9.87 -3.09
CA ARG A 276 -32.80 8.85 -4.04
C ARG A 276 -33.31 7.46 -3.66
N PHE A 277 -33.21 7.10 -2.38
CA PHE A 277 -33.73 5.81 -1.88
C PHE A 277 -35.23 5.66 -2.15
N LYS A 278 -36.04 6.71 -1.94
CA LYS A 278 -37.47 6.75 -2.29
C LYS A 278 -37.72 6.55 -3.80
N ASN A 279 -36.86 7.12 -4.64
CA ASN A 279 -37.04 7.13 -6.10
C ASN A 279 -36.40 5.95 -6.84
N THR A 280 -35.55 5.16 -6.19
CA THR A 280 -34.86 4.02 -6.82
C THR A 280 -35.78 2.80 -6.82
N ILE A 281 -36.69 2.76 -7.79
CA ILE A 281 -37.63 1.64 -7.98
C ILE A 281 -36.96 0.59 -8.86
N GLY A 282 -36.69 -0.61 -8.32
CA GLY A 282 -36.36 -1.80 -9.14
C GLY A 282 -34.94 -2.36 -9.05
N SER A 283 -33.99 -1.74 -8.37
CA SER A 283 -32.63 -2.29 -8.16
C SER A 283 -32.37 -2.56 -6.68
N GLN A 284 -32.61 -3.79 -6.23
CA GLN A 284 -32.42 -4.18 -4.82
C GLN A 284 -30.96 -4.03 -4.37
N ALA A 285 -30.02 -4.22 -5.30
CA ALA A 285 -28.59 -4.05 -5.00
C ALA A 285 -28.23 -2.58 -4.76
N GLU A 286 -28.78 -1.65 -5.54
CA GLU A 286 -28.55 -0.23 -5.41
C GLU A 286 -29.23 0.33 -4.16
N ASN A 287 -30.46 -0.09 -3.89
CA ASN A 287 -31.17 0.26 -2.65
C ASN A 287 -30.41 -0.22 -1.40
N GLY A 288 -29.82 -1.42 -1.43
CA GLY A 288 -28.99 -1.92 -0.35
C GLY A 288 -27.74 -1.03 -0.08
N VAL A 289 -27.12 -0.54 -1.15
CA VAL A 289 -25.95 0.38 -1.02
C VAL A 289 -26.38 1.74 -0.44
N ILE A 290 -27.47 2.32 -0.95
CA ILE A 290 -27.99 3.61 -0.46
C ILE A 290 -28.45 3.47 0.99
N ARG A 291 -29.16 2.40 1.35
CA ARG A 291 -29.58 2.09 2.71
C ARG A 291 -28.40 2.06 3.67
N THR A 292 -27.39 1.23 3.37
CA THR A 292 -26.18 1.10 4.20
C THR A 292 -25.44 2.44 4.35
N TYR A 293 -25.44 3.26 3.30
CA TYR A 293 -24.86 4.59 3.33
C TYR A 293 -25.61 5.52 4.29
N ILE A 294 -26.96 5.57 4.18
CA ILE A 294 -27.83 6.39 5.07
C ILE A 294 -27.65 5.93 6.52
N GLU A 295 -27.73 4.62 6.80
CA GLU A 295 -27.52 4.05 8.12
C GLU A 295 -26.15 4.45 8.69
N THR A 296 -25.09 4.37 7.87
CA THR A 296 -23.73 4.75 8.29
C THR A 296 -23.66 6.23 8.69
N ILE A 297 -24.27 7.14 7.93
CA ILE A 297 -24.25 8.58 8.27
C ILE A 297 -25.10 8.88 9.51
N LEU A 298 -26.23 8.19 9.68
CA LEU A 298 -27.09 8.34 10.86
C LEU A 298 -26.41 7.84 12.15
N GLU A 299 -25.56 6.80 12.04
CA GLU A 299 -24.82 6.24 13.16
C GLU A 299 -23.62 7.10 13.59
N MET A 300 -23.18 8.06 12.76
CA MET A 300 -22.04 8.91 13.06
C MET A 300 -22.38 9.91 14.19
N PRO A 301 -21.50 10.07 15.19
CA PRO A 301 -21.71 10.99 16.31
C PRO A 301 -21.25 12.41 15.95
N TRP A 302 -21.97 13.08 15.06
CA TRP A 302 -21.58 14.38 14.48
C TRP A 302 -21.28 15.47 15.52
N ASN A 303 -22.19 15.68 16.47
CA ASN A 303 -22.06 16.69 17.54
C ASN A 303 -22.03 16.08 18.95
N LYS A 304 -22.27 14.78 19.07
CA LYS A 304 -22.29 14.11 20.38
C LYS A 304 -20.88 14.02 20.97
N ARG A 305 -20.67 14.64 22.13
CA ARG A 305 -19.39 14.70 22.84
C ARG A 305 -19.50 14.22 24.29
N GLU A 306 -18.38 13.73 24.82
CA GLU A 306 -18.18 13.50 26.23
C GLU A 306 -17.37 14.66 26.82
N GLU A 307 -17.66 15.02 28.07
CA GLU A 307 -16.89 16.02 28.81
C GLU A 307 -15.53 15.46 29.24
N ASP A 308 -14.47 16.28 29.04
CA ASP A 308 -13.13 15.91 29.49
C ASP A 308 -13.09 15.94 31.04
N ASN A 309 -12.54 14.89 31.61
CA ASN A 309 -12.19 14.93 33.04
C ASN A 309 -10.93 15.81 33.20
N THR A 310 -11.07 16.88 33.98
CA THR A 310 -9.99 17.88 34.21
C THR A 310 -9.23 17.62 35.51
N ASP A 311 -9.58 16.59 36.26
CA ASP A 311 -8.95 16.24 37.54
C ASP A 311 -7.62 15.51 37.30
N ILE A 312 -6.51 16.26 37.41
CA ILE A 312 -5.14 15.74 37.28
C ILE A 312 -4.79 14.73 38.38
N ASN A 313 -5.35 14.89 39.58
CA ASN A 313 -5.08 13.93 40.69
C ASN A 313 -5.72 12.57 40.34
N TYR A 314 -6.95 12.57 39.86
CA TYR A 314 -7.58 11.34 39.36
C TYR A 314 -6.77 10.70 38.21
N ALA A 315 -6.26 11.51 37.30
CA ALA A 315 -5.41 10.97 36.22
C ALA A 315 -4.13 10.33 36.78
N LYS A 316 -3.50 10.93 37.77
CA LYS A 316 -2.34 10.37 38.46
C LYS A 316 -2.68 9.05 39.14
N GLU A 317 -3.77 8.98 39.88
CA GLU A 317 -4.24 7.74 40.52
C GLU A 317 -4.47 6.61 39.51
N VAL A 318 -5.11 6.91 38.40
CA VAL A 318 -5.34 5.94 37.33
C VAL A 318 -4.02 5.42 36.74
N LEU A 319 -3.07 6.31 36.46
CA LEU A 319 -1.77 5.93 35.91
C LEU A 319 -0.93 5.12 36.89
N GLU A 320 -0.98 5.47 38.19
CA GLU A 320 -0.30 4.73 39.25
C GLU A 320 -0.92 3.34 39.47
N ALA A 321 -2.22 3.23 39.44
CA ALA A 321 -2.93 1.96 39.61
C ALA A 321 -2.71 1.00 38.42
N ASP A 322 -2.53 1.51 37.19
CA ASP A 322 -2.41 0.69 36.00
C ASP A 322 -0.97 0.33 35.65
N HIS A 323 -0.01 1.14 36.08
CA HIS A 323 1.39 1.01 35.62
C HIS A 323 2.37 1.15 36.78
N TYR A 324 3.15 0.10 37.00
CA TYR A 324 4.29 0.15 37.90
C TYR A 324 5.51 0.80 37.22
N GLY A 325 6.20 1.70 37.89
CA GLY A 325 7.35 2.44 37.34
C GLY A 325 6.93 3.45 36.26
N LEU A 326 7.78 3.68 35.29
CA LEU A 326 7.57 4.62 34.17
C LEU A 326 7.33 6.08 34.63
N GLU A 327 8.01 6.53 35.67
CA GLU A 327 7.78 7.82 36.33
C GLU A 327 7.88 8.99 35.32
N GLN A 328 8.90 9.01 34.47
CA GLN A 328 9.08 10.05 33.46
C GLN A 328 7.94 10.06 32.43
N VAL A 329 7.46 8.87 32.04
CA VAL A 329 6.35 8.76 31.08
C VAL A 329 5.05 9.26 31.71
N LYS A 330 4.77 8.88 32.96
CA LYS A 330 3.61 9.35 33.72
C LYS A 330 3.62 10.86 33.89
N GLU A 331 4.77 11.44 34.26
CA GLU A 331 4.91 12.89 34.43
C GLU A 331 4.66 13.63 33.12
N ARG A 332 5.23 13.19 32.00
CA ARG A 332 4.96 13.77 30.70
C ARG A 332 3.48 13.71 30.31
N ILE A 333 2.80 12.62 30.62
CA ILE A 333 1.36 12.49 30.39
C ILE A 333 0.57 13.46 31.27
N LEU A 334 0.96 13.64 32.55
CA LEU A 334 0.31 14.60 33.43
C LEU A 334 0.55 16.06 32.99
N GLU A 335 1.76 16.39 32.51
CA GLU A 335 2.06 17.68 31.90
C GLU A 335 1.17 17.94 30.67
N PHE A 336 1.03 16.95 29.79
CA PHE A 336 0.15 17.02 28.62
C PHE A 336 -1.31 17.27 29.02
N LEU A 337 -1.82 16.55 30.01
CA LEU A 337 -3.18 16.72 30.55
C LEU A 337 -3.38 18.09 31.19
N ALA A 338 -2.37 18.59 31.90
CA ALA A 338 -2.42 19.92 32.51
C ALA A 338 -2.51 21.04 31.44
N VAL A 339 -1.69 20.97 30.40
CA VAL A 339 -1.74 21.92 29.28
C VAL A 339 -3.11 21.86 28.60
N ARG A 340 -3.61 20.67 28.31
CA ARG A 340 -4.93 20.47 27.69
C ARG A 340 -6.06 21.07 28.54
N THR A 341 -6.00 20.90 29.85
CA THR A 341 -6.99 21.47 30.79
C THR A 341 -6.96 23.00 30.80
N LEU A 342 -5.77 23.59 30.74
CA LEU A 342 -5.60 25.04 30.76
C LEU A 342 -5.99 25.71 29.44
N THR A 343 -5.69 25.11 28.31
CA THR A 343 -5.93 25.69 26.99
C THR A 343 -7.40 25.62 26.56
N GLN A 344 -8.19 24.70 27.09
CA GLN A 344 -9.60 24.43 26.72
C GLN A 344 -9.85 24.37 25.18
N LYS A 345 -8.81 24.38 24.39
CA LYS A 345 -8.84 24.27 22.93
C LYS A 345 -8.33 22.91 22.50
N GLY A 346 -8.96 22.33 21.49
CA GLY A 346 -8.65 21.00 20.99
C GLY A 346 -7.26 20.82 20.36
N GLU A 347 -6.46 21.89 20.24
CA GLU A 347 -5.10 21.84 19.73
C GLU A 347 -4.14 21.23 20.79
N SER A 348 -4.19 19.93 20.92
CA SER A 348 -3.20 19.20 21.73
C SER A 348 -2.15 18.56 20.82
N PRO A 349 -0.87 18.60 21.18
CA PRO A 349 0.14 17.88 20.44
C PRO A 349 -0.21 16.38 20.40
N ILE A 350 0.21 15.70 19.35
CA ILE A 350 -0.05 14.28 19.20
C ILE A 350 0.98 13.53 20.02
N LEU A 351 0.54 12.74 20.99
CA LEU A 351 1.45 11.91 21.78
C LEU A 351 1.92 10.72 20.96
N CYS A 352 3.25 10.54 20.82
CA CYS A 352 3.88 9.39 20.19
C CYS A 352 4.65 8.58 21.23
N LEU A 353 4.12 7.39 21.58
CA LEU A 353 4.77 6.47 22.51
C LEU A 353 5.73 5.57 21.74
N VAL A 354 7.03 5.73 21.95
CA VAL A 354 8.06 5.01 21.22
C VAL A 354 8.84 4.09 22.15
N GLY A 355 9.12 2.88 21.70
CA GLY A 355 9.93 1.95 22.49
C GLY A 355 9.76 0.50 22.09
N PRO A 356 10.47 -0.43 22.72
CA PRO A 356 10.45 -1.85 22.39
C PRO A 356 9.04 -2.47 22.52
N PRO A 357 8.78 -3.58 21.83
CA PRO A 357 7.50 -4.28 21.96
C PRO A 357 7.30 -4.83 23.39
N GLY A 358 6.07 -4.77 23.86
CA GLY A 358 5.69 -5.32 25.19
C GLY A 358 5.96 -4.39 26.38
N THR A 359 6.36 -3.16 26.17
CA THR A 359 6.62 -2.14 27.23
C THR A 359 5.37 -1.36 27.66
N GLY A 360 4.18 -1.80 27.27
CA GLY A 360 2.94 -1.22 27.76
C GLY A 360 2.39 -0.01 26.99
N LYS A 361 2.94 0.36 25.81
CA LYS A 361 2.49 1.50 24.99
C LYS A 361 0.98 1.59 24.82
N THR A 362 0.36 0.52 24.35
CA THR A 362 -1.10 0.42 24.14
C THR A 362 -1.87 0.48 25.47
N SER A 363 -1.31 -0.06 26.55
CA SER A 363 -1.91 -0.01 27.89
C SER A 363 -1.91 1.41 28.44
N ILE A 364 -0.80 2.14 28.30
CA ILE A 364 -0.68 3.56 28.69
C ILE A 364 -1.72 4.42 27.96
N ALA A 365 -1.86 4.23 26.64
CA ALA A 365 -2.89 4.94 25.86
C ALA A 365 -4.32 4.66 26.35
N LYS A 366 -4.59 3.41 26.75
CA LYS A 366 -5.89 3.04 27.36
C LYS A 366 -6.10 3.70 28.72
N SER A 367 -5.06 3.77 29.55
CA SER A 367 -5.13 4.41 30.86
C SER A 367 -5.32 5.93 30.73
N LEU A 368 -4.69 6.55 29.73
CA LEU A 368 -4.93 7.96 29.39
C LEU A 368 -6.40 8.20 28.99
N ALA A 369 -6.98 7.34 28.16
CA ALA A 369 -8.40 7.45 27.81
C ALA A 369 -9.31 7.30 29.03
N ARG A 370 -8.97 6.38 29.94
CA ARG A 370 -9.69 6.18 31.21
C ARG A 370 -9.56 7.40 32.13
N SER A 371 -8.39 8.02 32.22
CA SER A 371 -8.17 9.24 33.00
C SER A 371 -8.99 10.42 32.50
N LEU A 372 -9.15 10.54 31.18
CA LEU A 372 -10.01 11.51 30.53
C LEU A 372 -11.51 11.15 30.58
N LYS A 373 -11.87 9.95 31.01
CA LYS A 373 -13.23 9.38 30.95
C LYS A 373 -13.82 9.35 29.55
N LYS A 374 -12.99 9.12 28.52
CA LYS A 374 -13.40 9.09 27.11
C LYS A 374 -13.40 7.68 26.51
N PRO A 375 -14.26 7.41 25.55
CA PRO A 375 -14.20 6.18 24.77
C PRO A 375 -12.82 6.03 24.11
N PHE A 376 -12.32 4.80 24.14
CA PHE A 376 -11.02 4.44 23.56
C PHE A 376 -11.20 3.52 22.35
N VAL A 377 -10.66 3.92 21.22
CA VAL A 377 -10.63 3.08 20.01
C VAL A 377 -9.20 2.89 19.54
N ARG A 378 -8.84 1.65 19.26
CA ARG A 378 -7.54 1.28 18.73
C ARG A 378 -7.65 0.99 17.23
N ILE A 379 -6.86 1.66 16.44
CA ILE A 379 -6.72 1.46 15.00
C ILE A 379 -5.29 0.96 14.74
N SER A 380 -5.16 -0.30 14.31
CA SER A 380 -3.85 -0.85 13.94
C SER A 380 -3.48 -0.38 12.53
N LEU A 381 -2.33 0.27 12.40
CA LEU A 381 -1.77 0.71 11.12
C LEU A 381 -0.76 -0.30 10.53
N GLY A 382 -0.39 -1.33 11.32
CA GLY A 382 0.53 -2.36 10.86
C GLY A 382 -0.03 -3.14 9.67
N GLY A 383 0.65 -3.03 8.53
CA GLY A 383 0.25 -3.70 7.28
C GLY A 383 -0.73 -2.91 6.39
N VAL A 384 -1.10 -1.69 6.76
CA VAL A 384 -1.84 -0.77 5.90
C VAL A 384 -0.95 -0.35 4.73
N ARG A 385 -1.48 -0.48 3.51
CA ARG A 385 -0.75 -0.20 2.25
C ARG A 385 -1.48 0.75 1.32
N ASP A 386 -2.77 0.94 1.53
CA ASP A 386 -3.64 1.73 0.67
C ASP A 386 -4.21 2.92 1.45
N GLU A 387 -4.12 4.11 0.87
CA GLU A 387 -4.75 5.33 1.39
C GLU A 387 -6.26 5.12 1.65
N ALA A 388 -6.91 4.31 0.82
CA ALA A 388 -8.33 4.01 0.97
C ALA A 388 -8.67 3.28 2.29
N GLU A 389 -7.72 2.62 2.94
CA GLU A 389 -7.98 2.07 4.28
C GLU A 389 -8.13 3.18 5.33
N ILE A 390 -7.47 4.32 5.15
CA ILE A 390 -7.57 5.47 6.06
C ILE A 390 -8.77 6.34 5.73
N ARG A 391 -8.94 6.69 4.43
CA ARG A 391 -9.94 7.63 3.91
C ARG A 391 -11.21 6.98 3.39
N GLY A 392 -11.30 5.65 3.35
CA GLY A 392 -12.45 4.94 2.80
C GLY A 392 -12.45 4.83 1.27
N HIS A 393 -13.35 4.02 0.76
CA HIS A 393 -13.59 3.83 -0.67
C HIS A 393 -14.78 4.65 -1.13
N ARG A 394 -14.74 5.18 -2.35
CA ARG A 394 -15.90 5.90 -2.92
C ARG A 394 -17.11 4.98 -2.93
N LYS A 395 -18.24 5.45 -2.43
CA LYS A 395 -19.51 4.68 -2.27
C LYS A 395 -20.04 4.05 -3.55
N THR A 396 -19.54 4.46 -4.73
CA THR A 396 -19.94 3.88 -6.04
C THR A 396 -19.37 2.50 -6.30
N TYR A 397 -18.39 2.05 -5.53
CA TYR A 397 -17.80 0.72 -5.67
C TYR A 397 -18.58 -0.32 -4.88
N VAL A 398 -18.73 -1.52 -5.44
CA VAL A 398 -19.35 -2.65 -4.72
C VAL A 398 -18.43 -3.05 -3.55
N GLY A 399 -18.98 -3.06 -2.34
CA GLY A 399 -18.22 -3.33 -1.12
C GLY A 399 -17.50 -2.12 -0.54
N ALA A 400 -17.81 -0.89 -1.01
CA ALA A 400 -17.27 0.32 -0.41
C ALA A 400 -17.63 0.43 1.07
N MET A 401 -16.68 0.92 1.87
CA MET A 401 -16.85 1.13 3.31
C MET A 401 -16.11 2.40 3.74
N PRO A 402 -16.52 3.01 4.87
CA PRO A 402 -15.80 4.11 5.50
C PRO A 402 -14.36 3.73 5.82
N GLY A 403 -13.47 4.72 5.81
CA GLY A 403 -12.10 4.55 6.27
C GLY A 403 -12.01 4.19 7.75
N ARG A 404 -10.85 3.70 8.16
CA ARG A 404 -10.62 3.27 9.54
C ARG A 404 -10.81 4.40 10.55
N ILE A 405 -10.51 5.65 10.16
CA ILE A 405 -10.71 6.83 11.03
C ILE A 405 -12.20 7.09 11.24
N ALA A 406 -12.97 7.23 10.18
CA ALA A 406 -14.42 7.45 10.26
C ALA A 406 -15.13 6.30 10.99
N ASN A 407 -14.76 5.06 10.70
CA ASN A 407 -15.30 3.89 11.40
C ASN A 407 -14.90 3.85 12.88
N GLY A 408 -13.70 4.34 13.21
CA GLY A 408 -13.25 4.50 14.59
C GLY A 408 -14.13 5.49 15.38
N ILE A 409 -14.43 6.66 14.79
CA ILE A 409 -15.34 7.66 15.38
C ILE A 409 -16.75 7.06 15.56
N ARG A 410 -17.29 6.37 14.55
CA ARG A 410 -18.57 5.69 14.63
C ARG A 410 -18.62 4.69 15.78
N THR A 411 -17.58 3.86 15.90
CA THR A 411 -17.48 2.85 16.97
C THR A 411 -17.36 3.48 18.36
N ALA A 412 -16.69 4.62 18.47
CA ALA A 412 -16.59 5.37 19.72
C ALA A 412 -17.95 5.95 20.18
N GLY A 413 -18.84 6.27 19.25
CA GLY A 413 -20.14 6.85 19.52
C GLY A 413 -20.11 8.30 20.04
N VAL A 414 -18.95 8.96 19.96
CA VAL A 414 -18.72 10.37 20.31
C VAL A 414 -17.75 11.01 19.32
N LYS A 415 -17.83 12.33 19.10
CA LYS A 415 -16.95 13.03 18.15
C LYS A 415 -15.54 13.29 18.69
N ASN A 416 -15.36 13.23 20.01
CA ASN A 416 -14.11 13.56 20.70
C ASN A 416 -13.49 12.37 21.48
N PRO A 417 -13.38 11.16 20.89
CA PRO A 417 -12.79 10.01 21.56
C PRO A 417 -11.27 10.13 21.67
N VAL A 418 -10.67 9.15 22.34
CA VAL A 418 -9.24 8.87 22.25
C VAL A 418 -9.03 7.81 21.17
N LEU A 419 -8.33 8.18 20.10
CA LEU A 419 -7.95 7.27 19.02
C LEU A 419 -6.47 6.91 19.13
N LEU A 420 -6.21 5.63 19.31
CA LEU A 420 -4.85 5.09 19.24
C LEU A 420 -4.54 4.59 17.84
N LEU A 421 -3.59 5.22 17.18
CA LEU A 421 -2.99 4.79 15.92
C LEU A 421 -1.77 3.91 16.24
N ASP A 422 -1.99 2.60 16.26
CA ASP A 422 -0.99 1.65 16.75
C ASP A 422 -0.07 1.17 15.61
N GLU A 423 1.24 1.08 15.88
CA GLU A 423 2.28 0.63 14.95
C GLU A 423 2.43 1.52 13.70
N ILE A 424 2.49 2.85 13.88
CA ILE A 424 2.65 3.81 12.76
C ILE A 424 3.97 3.62 12.00
N ASP A 425 5.00 3.08 12.64
CA ASP A 425 6.29 2.74 12.05
C ASP A 425 6.25 1.59 11.03
N LYS A 426 5.13 0.84 10.99
CA LYS A 426 4.92 -0.30 10.07
C LYS A 426 4.04 0.02 8.86
N VAL A 427 3.68 1.27 8.67
CA VAL A 427 2.99 1.74 7.46
C VAL A 427 3.94 1.64 6.28
N SER A 428 3.54 0.97 5.21
CA SER A 428 4.38 0.83 4.02
C SER A 428 4.16 1.97 3.02
N THR A 429 5.27 2.40 2.39
CA THR A 429 5.27 3.38 1.29
C THR A 429 5.26 2.65 -0.04
N ASP A 430 4.18 1.96 -0.39
CA ASP A 430 4.09 1.28 -1.67
C ASP A 430 3.42 2.16 -2.75
N TYR A 431 3.69 1.86 -4.02
CA TYR A 431 3.33 2.59 -5.25
C TYR A 431 1.83 2.91 -5.48
N LYS A 432 0.92 2.56 -4.58
CA LYS A 432 -0.54 2.68 -4.77
C LYS A 432 -1.25 3.78 -3.97
N GLY A 433 -0.54 4.70 -3.40
CA GLY A 433 -1.11 5.80 -2.62
C GLY A 433 -0.22 6.18 -1.45
N ASP A 434 -0.19 7.47 -1.12
CA ASP A 434 0.62 7.95 -0.01
C ASP A 434 -0.17 7.90 1.29
N THR A 435 -0.15 6.74 1.94
CA THR A 435 -0.81 6.53 3.24
C THR A 435 -0.35 7.54 4.29
N PHE A 436 0.92 7.97 4.23
CA PHE A 436 1.43 9.00 5.13
C PHE A 436 0.84 10.38 4.86
N SER A 437 0.53 10.74 3.60
CA SER A 437 -0.17 11.97 3.28
C SER A 437 -1.60 11.97 3.85
N ALA A 438 -2.30 10.84 3.80
CA ALA A 438 -3.59 10.71 4.44
C ALA A 438 -3.51 10.87 5.98
N LEU A 439 -2.48 10.29 6.59
CA LEU A 439 -2.25 10.44 8.03
C LEU A 439 -1.84 11.88 8.41
N LEU A 440 -1.10 12.57 7.55
CA LEU A 440 -0.78 13.98 7.77
C LEU A 440 -2.05 14.84 7.84
N GLU A 441 -3.02 14.65 6.93
CA GLU A 441 -4.28 15.39 6.99
C GLU A 441 -5.09 15.08 8.25
N VAL A 442 -5.09 13.81 8.68
CA VAL A 442 -5.78 13.40 9.92
C VAL A 442 -5.14 14.01 11.17
N LEU A 443 -3.82 14.08 11.19
CA LEU A 443 -3.03 14.48 12.34
C LEU A 443 -2.66 15.97 12.36
N ASP A 444 -2.89 16.69 11.28
CA ASP A 444 -2.63 18.12 11.21
C ASP A 444 -3.79 18.92 11.78
N SER A 445 -3.58 19.63 12.88
CA SER A 445 -4.61 20.46 13.53
C SER A 445 -5.18 21.56 12.64
N GLU A 446 -4.42 22.03 11.63
CA GLU A 446 -4.90 23.03 10.68
C GLU A 446 -5.87 22.46 9.64
N GLN A 447 -5.76 21.15 9.33
CA GLN A 447 -6.50 20.49 8.26
C GLN A 447 -7.58 19.52 8.77
N ASN A 448 -7.38 18.89 9.93
CA ASN A 448 -8.21 17.80 10.44
C ASN A 448 -9.67 18.20 10.76
N SER A 449 -9.95 19.48 10.97
CA SER A 449 -11.32 20.00 11.14
C SER A 449 -12.20 19.84 9.90
N LYS A 450 -11.59 19.62 8.73
CA LYS A 450 -12.27 19.44 7.44
C LYS A 450 -11.89 18.13 6.77
N PHE A 451 -11.50 17.14 7.54
CA PHE A 451 -11.16 15.82 7.01
C PHE A 451 -12.32 15.23 6.19
N ARG A 452 -12.04 14.71 5.00
CA ARG A 452 -13.04 14.09 4.14
C ARG A 452 -12.74 12.62 3.94
N ASP A 453 -13.64 11.80 4.46
CA ASP A 453 -13.70 10.38 4.12
C ASP A 453 -14.37 10.22 2.73
N HIS A 454 -13.77 9.40 1.87
CA HIS A 454 -14.27 9.19 0.50
C HIS A 454 -15.62 8.47 0.44
N TYR A 455 -15.95 7.67 1.47
CA TYR A 455 -17.25 7.03 1.59
C TYR A 455 -18.32 8.01 2.07
N LEU A 456 -18.04 8.76 3.13
CA LEU A 456 -19.00 9.70 3.71
C LEU A 456 -19.28 10.91 2.79
N GLU A 457 -18.27 11.37 2.06
CA GLU A 457 -18.32 12.53 1.14
C GLU A 457 -18.75 13.86 1.80
N VAL A 458 -18.78 13.90 3.13
CA VAL A 458 -19.03 15.10 3.93
C VAL A 458 -17.85 15.36 4.87
N PRO A 459 -17.59 16.61 5.26
CA PRO A 459 -16.51 16.91 6.20
C PRO A 459 -16.77 16.28 7.56
N LEU A 460 -15.73 15.64 8.11
CA LEU A 460 -15.70 15.12 9.46
C LEU A 460 -14.72 15.93 10.30
N ASP A 461 -15.20 16.59 11.32
CA ASP A 461 -14.36 17.39 12.23
C ASP A 461 -13.63 16.49 13.23
N LEU A 462 -12.31 16.37 13.06
CA LEU A 462 -11.42 15.59 13.92
C LEU A 462 -10.65 16.45 14.94
N SER A 463 -10.91 17.77 15.00
CA SER A 463 -10.15 18.70 15.85
C SER A 463 -10.25 18.43 17.34
N GLU A 464 -11.34 17.81 17.78
CA GLU A 464 -11.56 17.44 19.20
C GLU A 464 -11.09 16.01 19.55
N VAL A 465 -10.64 15.24 18.54
CA VAL A 465 -10.14 13.87 18.75
C VAL A 465 -8.78 13.91 19.43
N THR A 466 -8.60 13.12 20.45
CA THR A 466 -7.28 12.94 21.07
C THR A 466 -6.54 11.82 20.37
N PHE A 467 -5.58 12.18 19.51
CA PHE A 467 -4.76 11.19 18.82
C PHE A 467 -3.55 10.79 19.67
N ILE A 468 -3.33 9.49 19.76
CA ILE A 468 -2.14 8.88 20.34
C ILE A 468 -1.56 7.95 19.28
N THR A 469 -0.27 7.98 19.09
CA THR A 469 0.41 7.07 18.17
C THR A 469 1.38 6.15 18.94
N THR A 470 1.64 4.96 18.41
CA THR A 470 2.70 4.10 18.94
C THR A 470 3.65 3.70 17.82
N ALA A 471 4.92 3.61 18.17
CA ALA A 471 5.97 3.12 17.27
C ALA A 471 6.97 2.26 18.05
N ASN A 472 7.67 1.36 17.35
CA ASN A 472 8.83 0.69 17.91
C ASN A 472 10.13 1.42 17.56
N THR A 473 10.15 2.13 16.44
CA THR A 473 11.28 2.95 15.97
C THR A 473 10.78 4.21 15.28
N LEU A 474 11.57 5.28 15.35
CA LEU A 474 11.27 6.54 14.65
C LEU A 474 11.82 6.58 13.22
N GLN A 475 12.74 5.67 12.87
CA GLN A 475 13.53 5.73 11.64
C GLN A 475 12.68 5.63 10.36
N THR A 476 11.56 4.94 10.42
CA THR A 476 10.67 4.71 9.28
C THR A 476 9.55 5.74 9.16
N ILE A 477 9.40 6.62 10.16
CA ILE A 477 8.37 7.65 10.19
C ILE A 477 8.89 8.90 9.47
N PRO A 478 8.15 9.46 8.49
CA PRO A 478 8.54 10.68 7.81
C PRO A 478 8.67 11.89 8.77
N ARG A 479 9.69 12.71 8.55
CA ARG A 479 9.95 13.91 9.37
C ARG A 479 8.72 14.82 9.54
N PRO A 480 7.93 15.13 8.48
CA PRO A 480 6.75 15.98 8.64
C PRO A 480 5.71 15.48 9.65
N LEU A 481 5.63 14.16 9.87
CA LEU A 481 4.80 13.59 10.92
C LEU A 481 5.45 13.71 12.29
N LEU A 482 6.76 13.45 12.38
CA LEU A 482 7.51 13.57 13.65
C LEU A 482 7.47 15.00 14.19
N ASP A 483 7.55 16.00 13.34
CA ASP A 483 7.51 17.42 13.72
C ASP A 483 6.18 17.83 14.39
N ARG A 484 5.11 17.04 14.23
CA ARG A 484 3.78 17.25 14.82
C ARG A 484 3.54 16.42 16.09
N MET A 485 4.52 15.57 16.43
CA MET A 485 4.37 14.62 17.52
C MET A 485 5.24 14.99 18.72
N GLU A 486 4.67 14.91 19.90
CA GLU A 486 5.42 14.89 21.15
C GLU A 486 5.87 13.45 21.44
N ILE A 487 7.18 13.22 21.32
CA ILE A 487 7.78 11.91 21.45
C ILE A 487 8.02 11.59 22.93
N ILE A 488 7.41 10.49 23.39
CA ILE A 488 7.64 9.94 24.75
C ILE A 488 8.32 8.58 24.58
N GLU A 489 9.57 8.50 24.99
CA GLU A 489 10.32 7.27 24.93
C GLU A 489 10.01 6.35 26.11
N ILE A 490 9.63 5.12 25.81
CA ILE A 490 9.38 4.07 26.78
C ILE A 490 10.54 3.08 26.71
N THR A 491 11.36 3.07 27.74
CA THR A 491 12.54 2.23 27.84
C THR A 491 12.22 0.80 28.31
N SER A 492 13.23 -0.06 28.30
CA SER A 492 13.13 -1.43 28.82
C SER A 492 12.85 -1.45 30.33
N TYR A 493 12.06 -2.44 30.77
CA TYR A 493 11.83 -2.68 32.19
C TYR A 493 13.05 -3.34 32.86
N THR A 494 13.31 -2.94 34.09
CA THR A 494 14.23 -3.65 34.99
C THR A 494 13.62 -4.99 35.45
N GLU A 495 14.44 -5.88 35.97
CA GLU A 495 13.98 -7.16 36.53
C GLU A 495 12.98 -6.96 37.68
N ASN A 496 13.20 -5.93 38.50
CA ASN A 496 12.32 -5.58 39.61
C ASN A 496 10.97 -5.01 39.11
N GLU A 497 11.00 -4.13 38.10
CA GLU A 497 9.78 -3.66 37.44
C GLU A 497 8.98 -4.82 36.84
N LYS A 498 9.63 -5.76 36.15
CA LYS A 498 9.00 -6.99 35.63
C LYS A 498 8.38 -7.83 36.72
N LEU A 499 9.07 -7.95 37.86
CA LEU A 499 8.55 -8.69 39.03
C LEU A 499 7.26 -8.04 39.55
N HIS A 500 7.27 -6.73 39.77
CA HIS A 500 6.10 -6.00 40.24
C HIS A 500 4.94 -6.04 39.26
N ILE A 501 5.22 -5.76 37.97
CA ILE A 501 4.21 -5.85 36.91
C ILE A 501 3.61 -7.26 36.84
N ALA A 502 4.41 -8.30 37.04
CA ALA A 502 3.91 -9.68 37.04
C ALA A 502 2.98 -9.94 38.20
N ILE A 503 3.33 -9.48 39.44
CA ILE A 503 2.53 -9.71 40.65
C ILE A 503 1.23 -8.90 40.60
N GLU A 504 1.33 -7.62 40.28
CA GLU A 504 0.23 -6.68 40.40
C GLU A 504 -0.76 -6.74 39.24
N HIS A 505 -0.27 -7.09 38.02
CA HIS A 505 -1.10 -7.01 36.81
C HIS A 505 -1.17 -8.32 36.02
N LEU A 506 -0.04 -9.01 35.73
CA LEU A 506 -0.07 -10.13 34.80
C LEU A 506 -0.68 -11.39 35.42
N ILE A 507 -0.32 -11.71 36.66
CA ILE A 507 -0.80 -12.92 37.32
C ILE A 507 -2.33 -12.83 37.57
N PRO A 508 -2.89 -11.77 38.17
CA PRO A 508 -4.33 -11.64 38.34
C PRO A 508 -5.08 -11.74 37.01
N LYS A 509 -4.62 -11.02 35.98
CA LYS A 509 -5.20 -11.06 34.66
C LYS A 509 -5.17 -12.48 34.03
N GLN A 510 -4.08 -13.22 34.20
CA GLN A 510 -3.97 -14.58 33.67
C GLN A 510 -4.79 -15.59 34.47
N LEU A 511 -4.92 -15.42 35.79
CA LEU A 511 -5.79 -16.25 36.65
C LEU A 511 -7.25 -16.09 36.23
N GLU A 512 -7.75 -14.85 36.14
CA GLU A 512 -9.09 -14.53 35.66
C GLU A 512 -9.34 -15.13 34.25
N LYS A 513 -8.43 -14.91 33.32
CA LYS A 513 -8.53 -15.42 31.94
C LYS A 513 -8.62 -16.93 31.83
N HIS A 514 -8.03 -17.65 32.78
CA HIS A 514 -8.03 -19.13 32.82
C HIS A 514 -9.02 -19.72 33.81
N GLY A 515 -9.83 -18.90 34.48
CA GLY A 515 -10.86 -19.34 35.44
C GLY A 515 -10.29 -20.01 36.69
N ILE A 516 -9.10 -19.58 37.11
CA ILE A 516 -8.43 -20.08 38.32
C ILE A 516 -8.59 -19.06 39.44
N ALA A 517 -9.08 -19.49 40.59
CA ALA A 517 -9.19 -18.62 41.78
C ALA A 517 -7.78 -18.31 42.34
N ASP A 518 -7.62 -17.10 42.93
CA ASP A 518 -6.34 -16.64 43.50
C ASP A 518 -5.78 -17.57 44.58
N GLU A 519 -6.66 -18.28 45.32
CA GLU A 519 -6.27 -19.22 46.33
C GLU A 519 -5.76 -20.57 45.77
N GLN A 520 -6.14 -20.93 44.54
CA GLN A 520 -5.78 -22.19 43.88
C GLN A 520 -4.39 -22.20 43.27
N LEU A 521 -3.90 -21.04 42.76
CA LEU A 521 -2.58 -20.95 42.16
C LEU A 521 -1.81 -19.73 42.68
N SER A 522 -0.65 -19.99 43.27
CA SER A 522 0.21 -18.94 43.79
C SER A 522 1.63 -19.04 43.24
N PHE A 523 2.30 -17.89 43.11
CA PHE A 523 3.66 -17.77 42.59
C PHE A 523 4.60 -17.22 43.63
N SER A 524 5.75 -17.84 43.87
CA SER A 524 6.80 -17.23 44.70
C SER A 524 7.51 -16.13 43.95
N LYS A 525 7.96 -15.07 44.63
CA LYS A 525 8.78 -13.99 44.02
C LYS A 525 10.00 -14.54 43.28
N LYS A 526 10.66 -15.57 43.85
CA LYS A 526 11.82 -16.23 43.25
C LYS A 526 11.44 -16.94 41.94
N ALA A 527 10.26 -17.53 41.85
CA ALA A 527 9.80 -18.17 40.61
C ALA A 527 9.56 -17.14 39.53
N ILE A 528 8.90 -16.02 39.84
CA ILE A 528 8.63 -14.96 38.89
C ILE A 528 9.94 -14.35 38.36
N TRP A 529 10.87 -14.05 39.27
CA TRP A 529 12.20 -13.57 38.91
C TRP A 529 12.91 -14.55 37.99
N LYS A 530 12.87 -15.86 38.29
CA LYS A 530 13.47 -16.90 37.47
C LYS A 530 12.77 -17.04 36.13
N ILE A 531 11.45 -16.82 36.04
CA ILE A 531 10.76 -16.81 34.75
C ILE A 531 11.27 -15.64 33.91
N ALA A 532 11.31 -14.44 34.47
CA ALA A 532 11.78 -13.24 33.78
C ALA A 532 13.25 -13.39 33.31
N HIS A 533 14.10 -13.99 34.13
CA HIS A 533 15.54 -14.10 33.87
C HIS A 533 15.93 -15.27 32.96
N ASN A 534 15.38 -16.46 33.20
CA ASN A 534 15.86 -17.69 32.53
C ASN A 534 14.91 -18.22 31.43
N TYR A 535 13.64 -17.77 31.40
CA TYR A 535 12.66 -18.27 30.44
C TYR A 535 12.23 -17.20 29.40
N THR A 536 12.55 -15.92 29.66
CA THR A 536 12.27 -14.82 28.74
C THR A 536 13.51 -13.98 28.45
N LYS A 537 13.59 -13.43 27.23
CA LYS A 537 14.60 -12.44 26.84
C LYS A 537 13.88 -11.36 26.04
N GLU A 538 13.47 -10.31 26.75
CA GLU A 538 12.69 -9.22 26.15
C GLU A 538 12.84 -7.91 26.94
N ALA A 539 12.68 -6.78 26.26
CA ALA A 539 12.67 -5.45 26.88
C ALA A 539 11.41 -5.21 27.74
N GLY A 540 10.25 -5.74 27.29
CA GLY A 540 8.97 -5.63 27.95
C GLY A 540 8.58 -6.85 28.78
N VAL A 541 7.27 -7.13 28.83
CA VAL A 541 6.68 -8.23 29.63
C VAL A 541 5.76 -9.16 28.83
N ARG A 542 5.80 -9.11 27.48
CA ARG A 542 4.88 -9.90 26.65
C ARG A 542 5.18 -11.40 26.68
N GLN A 543 6.46 -11.79 26.65
CA GLN A 543 6.86 -13.18 26.81
C GLN A 543 6.61 -13.67 28.24
N LEU A 544 6.88 -12.81 29.25
CA LEU A 544 6.60 -13.10 30.66
C LEU A 544 5.11 -13.39 30.87
N GLU A 545 4.23 -12.57 30.33
CA GLU A 545 2.77 -12.81 30.35
C GLU A 545 2.41 -14.16 29.69
N ARG A 546 3.04 -14.47 28.57
CA ARG A 546 2.83 -15.75 27.86
C ARG A 546 3.27 -16.96 28.65
N GLU A 547 4.42 -16.87 29.32
CA GLU A 547 4.94 -17.98 30.14
C GLU A 547 4.11 -18.16 31.42
N ILE A 548 3.65 -17.07 32.05
CA ILE A 548 2.67 -17.13 33.16
C ILE A 548 1.38 -17.81 32.69
N GLY A 549 0.84 -17.44 31.53
CA GLY A 549 -0.32 -18.11 30.94
C GLY A 549 -0.08 -19.60 30.63
N ASN A 550 1.14 -19.98 30.23
CA ASN A 550 1.52 -21.39 30.05
C ASN A 550 1.46 -22.17 31.38
N ILE A 551 1.92 -21.55 32.47
CA ILE A 551 1.84 -22.13 33.83
C ILE A 551 0.39 -22.27 34.23
N CYS A 552 -0.43 -21.21 34.07
CA CYS A 552 -1.86 -21.24 34.39
C CYS A 552 -2.59 -22.39 33.68
N ARG A 553 -2.36 -22.60 32.37
CA ARG A 553 -2.97 -23.69 31.61
C ARG A 553 -2.59 -25.08 32.14
N LYS A 554 -1.33 -25.27 32.51
CA LYS A 554 -0.85 -26.55 33.06
C LYS A 554 -1.37 -26.75 34.49
N ALA A 555 -1.43 -25.68 35.27
CA ALA A 555 -2.02 -25.72 36.62
C ALA A 555 -3.51 -26.03 36.56
N ALA A 556 -4.27 -25.40 35.67
CA ALA A 556 -5.69 -25.70 35.46
C ALA A 556 -5.91 -27.20 35.13
N LYS A 557 -5.08 -27.75 34.20
CA LYS A 557 -5.14 -29.18 33.91
C LYS A 557 -4.86 -30.04 35.16
N GLU A 558 -3.83 -29.70 35.95
CA GLU A 558 -3.44 -30.45 37.13
C GLU A 558 -4.53 -30.38 38.21
N LEU A 559 -5.13 -29.21 38.45
CA LEU A 559 -6.25 -29.02 39.40
C LEU A 559 -7.47 -29.88 39.03
N LEU A 560 -7.77 -30.01 37.73
CA LEU A 560 -8.92 -30.80 37.27
C LEU A 560 -8.64 -32.33 37.19
N THR A 561 -7.39 -32.73 37.13
CA THR A 561 -7.03 -34.15 36.98
C THR A 561 -6.49 -34.79 38.25
N THR A 562 -6.26 -34.02 39.30
CA THR A 562 -5.78 -34.48 40.61
C THR A 562 -6.64 -33.95 41.73
N GLU A 563 -6.56 -34.53 42.92
CA GLU A 563 -7.26 -34.08 44.10
C GLU A 563 -6.62 -32.84 44.79
N LYS A 564 -5.74 -32.14 44.10
CA LYS A 564 -5.05 -30.95 44.62
C LYS A 564 -5.98 -29.74 44.56
N GLU A 565 -6.20 -29.13 45.71
CA GLU A 565 -6.96 -27.87 45.82
C GLU A 565 -6.09 -26.64 45.55
N LYS A 566 -4.76 -26.74 45.74
CA LYS A 566 -3.82 -25.63 45.62
C LYS A 566 -2.50 -26.08 45.00
N ILE A 567 -1.98 -25.22 44.11
CA ILE A 567 -0.66 -25.37 43.47
C ILE A 567 0.17 -24.12 43.80
N THR A 568 1.41 -24.32 44.28
CA THR A 568 2.36 -23.26 44.50
C THR A 568 3.54 -23.40 43.50
N VAL A 569 3.75 -22.38 42.68
CA VAL A 569 4.85 -22.32 41.74
C VAL A 569 6.09 -21.73 42.40
N THR A 570 7.14 -22.51 42.46
CA THR A 570 8.44 -22.13 43.05
C THR A 570 9.57 -22.24 42.01
N ASP A 571 10.70 -21.62 42.29
CA ASP A 571 11.92 -21.74 41.46
C ASP A 571 12.38 -23.19 41.20
N ARG A 572 12.06 -24.09 42.15
CA ARG A 572 12.43 -25.52 42.09
C ARG A 572 11.53 -26.34 41.18
N ASN A 573 10.25 -25.99 41.09
CA ASN A 573 9.28 -26.77 40.32
C ASN A 573 8.95 -26.15 38.95
N LEU A 574 9.53 -24.99 38.59
CA LEU A 574 9.31 -24.32 37.30
C LEU A 574 9.58 -25.24 36.12
N HIS A 575 10.59 -26.11 36.21
CA HIS A 575 10.93 -27.05 35.14
C HIS A 575 9.78 -28.00 34.77
N LYS A 576 8.84 -28.29 35.69
CA LYS A 576 7.65 -29.09 35.41
C LYS A 576 6.66 -28.34 34.50
N PHE A 577 6.59 -27.03 34.65
CA PHE A 577 5.66 -26.18 33.90
C PHE A 577 6.28 -25.67 32.60
N LEU A 578 7.53 -25.23 32.61
CA LEU A 578 8.17 -24.53 31.47
C LEU A 578 9.26 -25.34 30.77
N GLY A 579 9.64 -26.50 31.34
CA GLY A 579 10.74 -27.30 30.80
C GLY A 579 12.12 -26.76 31.20
N LYS A 580 13.12 -27.01 30.35
CA LYS A 580 14.50 -26.54 30.58
C LYS A 580 14.56 -25.01 30.46
N GLU A 581 15.46 -24.41 31.22
CA GLU A 581 15.78 -23.00 31.10
C GLU A 581 16.23 -22.69 29.65
N LYS A 582 15.70 -21.63 29.08
CA LYS A 582 15.91 -21.27 27.69
C LYS A 582 17.12 -20.33 27.52
N TYR A 583 17.36 -19.52 28.52
CA TYR A 583 18.39 -18.48 28.49
C TYR A 583 19.30 -18.62 29.69
N SER A 584 20.61 -18.54 29.45
CA SER A 584 21.63 -18.37 30.45
C SER A 584 22.41 -17.10 30.10
N TYR A 585 22.47 -16.16 30.99
CA TYR A 585 23.33 -15.00 30.73
C TYR A 585 24.79 -15.45 30.71
N GLN A 586 25.52 -14.98 29.72
CA GLN A 586 26.96 -15.19 29.69
C GLN A 586 27.59 -14.42 30.87
N MET A 587 27.96 -15.16 31.88
CA MET A 587 28.65 -14.57 33.04
C MET A 587 29.95 -13.89 32.64
N ALA A 588 30.35 -12.90 33.40
CA ALA A 588 31.69 -12.29 33.26
C ALA A 588 32.77 -13.35 33.14
N ASN A 589 33.84 -13.06 32.43
CA ASN A 589 34.95 -14.01 32.26
C ASN A 589 35.47 -14.42 33.64
N ALA A 590 35.81 -15.70 33.80
CA ALA A 590 36.25 -16.22 35.08
C ALA A 590 37.64 -15.68 35.51
N ALA A 591 38.46 -15.27 34.53
CA ALA A 591 39.81 -14.75 34.74
C ALA A 591 40.18 -13.70 33.69
N PRO A 592 41.17 -12.82 33.97
CA PRO A 592 41.70 -11.90 32.95
C PRO A 592 42.38 -12.65 31.80
N GLU A 593 42.02 -12.28 30.56
CA GLU A 593 42.50 -12.94 29.33
C GLU A 593 43.07 -11.94 28.34
N VAL A 594 43.95 -12.41 27.44
CA VAL A 594 44.53 -11.60 26.37
C VAL A 594 43.60 -11.65 25.17
N GLY A 595 43.33 -10.49 24.56
CA GLY A 595 42.55 -10.39 23.34
C GLY A 595 41.05 -10.60 23.53
N ILE A 596 40.54 -10.79 24.74
CA ILE A 596 39.14 -10.97 25.04
C ILE A 596 38.61 -9.81 25.86
N VAL A 597 37.58 -9.12 25.33
CA VAL A 597 36.96 -7.95 25.98
C VAL A 597 35.44 -8.04 25.89
N ARG A 598 34.75 -7.59 26.93
CA ARG A 598 33.30 -7.49 26.91
C ARG A 598 32.86 -6.08 26.52
N GLY A 599 32.08 -6.02 25.45
CA GLY A 599 31.31 -4.86 25.05
C GLY A 599 29.87 -4.95 25.53
N LEU A 600 29.16 -3.84 25.41
CA LEU A 600 27.75 -3.73 25.72
C LEU A 600 27.01 -3.32 24.48
N ALA A 601 25.93 -4.05 24.15
CA ALA A 601 25.07 -3.82 23.02
C ALA A 601 23.63 -3.52 23.47
N TRP A 602 22.93 -2.79 22.64
CA TRP A 602 21.50 -2.60 22.73
C TRP A 602 20.82 -3.26 21.53
N THR A 603 19.72 -3.96 21.77
CA THR A 603 18.92 -4.65 20.76
C THR A 603 17.44 -4.37 20.98
N SER A 604 16.59 -4.70 20.01
CA SER A 604 15.13 -4.59 20.13
C SER A 604 14.52 -5.43 21.28
N VAL A 605 15.27 -6.37 21.81
CA VAL A 605 14.85 -7.22 22.95
C VAL A 605 15.48 -6.80 24.29
N GLY A 606 16.25 -5.71 24.32
CA GLY A 606 16.94 -5.19 25.51
C GLY A 606 18.44 -5.14 25.34
N GLY A 607 19.16 -4.93 26.45
CA GLY A 607 20.63 -4.93 26.47
C GLY A 607 21.21 -6.34 26.43
N ASP A 608 22.40 -6.45 25.87
CA ASP A 608 23.18 -7.69 25.84
C ASP A 608 24.68 -7.42 26.02
N THR A 609 25.46 -8.42 26.40
CA THR A 609 26.91 -8.35 26.45
C THR A 609 27.49 -9.00 25.20
N LEU A 610 28.48 -8.36 24.61
CA LEU A 610 29.18 -8.89 23.43
C LEU A 610 30.59 -9.29 23.85
N GLN A 611 30.94 -10.55 23.67
CA GLN A 611 32.32 -10.99 23.78
C GLN A 611 33.06 -10.67 22.47
N ILE A 612 34.13 -9.90 22.54
CA ILE A 612 35.00 -9.60 21.40
C ILE A 612 36.28 -10.37 21.60
N GLU A 613 36.62 -11.22 20.66
CA GLU A 613 37.83 -12.05 20.66
C GLU A 613 38.75 -11.58 19.54
N VAL A 614 40.02 -11.38 19.88
CA VAL A 614 41.01 -10.99 18.91
C VAL A 614 42.21 -11.95 19.01
N ASN A 615 42.60 -12.49 17.86
CA ASN A 615 43.77 -13.32 17.71
C ASN A 615 44.75 -12.65 16.74
N VAL A 616 46.04 -12.79 17.05
CA VAL A 616 47.16 -12.30 16.22
C VAL A 616 47.93 -13.52 15.75
N MET A 617 48.19 -13.60 14.46
CA MET A 617 48.90 -14.71 13.84
C MET A 617 49.94 -14.19 12.83
N PRO A 618 50.99 -14.96 12.52
CA PRO A 618 51.90 -14.61 11.43
C PRO A 618 51.11 -14.47 10.10
N GLY A 619 51.38 -13.40 9.36
CA GLY A 619 50.61 -13.10 8.15
C GLY A 619 51.23 -11.98 7.32
N LYS A 620 50.40 -11.28 6.56
CA LYS A 620 50.77 -10.22 5.61
C LYS A 620 50.14 -8.87 5.96
N GLY A 621 49.63 -8.70 7.17
CA GLY A 621 48.96 -7.48 7.62
C GLY A 621 47.47 -7.43 7.31
N GLU A 622 46.84 -8.55 7.08
CA GLU A 622 45.40 -8.61 6.82
C GLU A 622 44.58 -8.44 8.12
N ILE A 623 43.43 -7.77 8.00
CA ILE A 623 42.48 -7.60 9.08
C ILE A 623 41.22 -8.41 8.72
N MET A 624 41.05 -9.53 9.42
CA MET A 624 39.89 -10.38 9.25
C MET A 624 38.81 -10.04 10.28
N LEU A 625 37.57 -9.84 9.81
CA LEU A 625 36.44 -9.52 10.65
C LEU A 625 35.35 -10.56 10.46
N THR A 626 34.95 -11.27 11.52
CA THR A 626 33.93 -12.31 11.48
C THR A 626 32.90 -12.13 12.60
N GLY A 627 31.69 -12.71 12.43
CA GLY A 627 30.59 -12.62 13.40
C GLY A 627 29.38 -11.83 12.89
N GLN A 628 29.17 -11.77 11.55
CA GLN A 628 28.08 -11.00 10.90
C GLN A 628 28.05 -9.51 11.31
N LEU A 629 29.22 -8.87 11.18
CA LEU A 629 29.34 -7.45 11.46
C LEU A 629 28.77 -6.62 10.32
N GLY A 630 27.92 -5.64 10.64
CA GLY A 630 27.45 -4.63 9.72
C GLY A 630 28.56 -3.65 9.32
N ASP A 631 28.26 -2.76 8.38
CA ASP A 631 29.28 -1.90 7.78
C ASP A 631 29.80 -0.84 8.76
N VAL A 632 28.92 -0.30 9.63
CA VAL A 632 29.32 0.67 10.67
C VAL A 632 30.28 0.03 11.67
N MET A 633 30.03 -1.21 12.05
CA MET A 633 30.89 -1.95 12.98
C MET A 633 32.26 -2.30 12.36
N LYS A 634 32.26 -2.66 11.06
CA LYS A 634 33.52 -2.86 10.30
C LYS A 634 34.34 -1.58 10.19
N GLU A 635 33.68 -0.44 9.96
CA GLU A 635 34.34 0.88 9.94
C GLU A 635 34.93 1.23 11.30
N SER A 636 34.20 1.00 12.38
CA SER A 636 34.65 1.19 13.73
C SER A 636 35.87 0.33 14.08
N ALA A 637 35.91 -0.93 13.61
CA ALA A 637 37.10 -1.78 13.76
C ALA A 637 38.30 -1.21 12.99
N ARG A 638 38.10 -0.68 11.77
CA ARG A 638 39.19 -0.01 11.00
C ARG A 638 39.66 1.28 11.66
N ALA A 639 38.80 2.05 12.28
CA ALA A 639 39.19 3.23 13.07
C ALA A 639 40.01 2.81 14.29
N GLY A 640 39.63 1.74 14.98
CA GLY A 640 40.36 1.17 16.11
C GLY A 640 41.80 0.74 15.75
N ILE A 641 42.00 0.01 14.64
CA ILE A 641 43.33 -0.40 14.21
C ILE A 641 44.17 0.78 13.77
N SER A 642 43.58 1.79 13.12
CA SER A 642 44.29 3.02 12.74
C SER A 642 44.80 3.78 13.98
N TYR A 643 43.97 3.86 15.02
CA TYR A 643 44.37 4.41 16.30
C TYR A 643 45.55 3.63 16.92
N ILE A 644 45.47 2.30 16.96
CA ILE A 644 46.51 1.45 17.52
C ILE A 644 47.83 1.65 16.77
N ARG A 645 47.82 1.73 15.46
CA ARG A 645 49.01 2.05 14.63
C ARG A 645 49.58 3.41 14.97
N SER A 646 48.74 4.42 15.21
CA SER A 646 49.24 5.78 15.57
C SER A 646 49.92 5.85 16.93
N VAL A 647 49.57 4.94 17.86
CA VAL A 647 50.15 4.89 19.21
C VAL A 647 51.14 3.74 19.41
N SER A 648 51.56 3.06 18.34
CA SER A 648 52.43 1.88 18.36
C SER A 648 53.73 2.11 19.18
N LYS A 649 54.39 3.26 19.01
CA LYS A 649 55.59 3.62 19.75
C LYS A 649 55.38 3.69 21.27
N LYS A 650 54.23 4.17 21.72
CA LYS A 650 53.84 4.27 23.12
C LYS A 650 53.70 2.92 23.81
N TYR A 651 53.25 1.91 23.07
CA TYR A 651 53.01 0.56 23.57
C TYR A 651 54.14 -0.42 23.21
N ALA A 652 55.27 0.07 22.71
CA ALA A 652 56.44 -0.73 22.31
C ALA A 652 56.11 -1.79 21.24
N ILE A 653 55.21 -1.49 20.33
CA ILE A 653 54.87 -2.35 19.18
C ILE A 653 55.88 -2.11 18.08
N ALA A 654 56.48 -3.17 17.53
CA ALA A 654 57.47 -3.08 16.47
C ALA A 654 56.87 -2.41 15.21
N GLU A 655 57.68 -1.61 14.50
CA GLU A 655 57.21 -0.86 13.32
C GLU A 655 56.70 -1.78 12.20
N ASP A 656 57.32 -2.94 12.06
CA ASP A 656 56.98 -3.97 11.07
C ASP A 656 55.90 -4.96 11.54
N PHE A 657 55.37 -4.80 12.75
CA PHE A 657 54.40 -5.71 13.35
C PHE A 657 53.16 -5.90 12.45
N PHE A 658 52.60 -4.81 12.00
CA PHE A 658 51.37 -4.79 11.19
C PHE A 658 51.59 -5.23 9.74
N GLU A 659 52.80 -5.47 9.30
CA GLU A 659 53.13 -6.04 7.98
C GLU A 659 53.39 -7.55 8.06
N LYS A 660 53.72 -8.04 9.25
CA LYS A 660 54.10 -9.43 9.48
C LYS A 660 53.07 -10.25 10.22
N HIS A 661 51.99 -9.62 10.70
CA HIS A 661 50.96 -10.30 11.45
C HIS A 661 49.56 -9.94 10.93
N ASP A 662 48.74 -10.94 10.80
CA ASP A 662 47.31 -10.78 10.56
C ASP A 662 46.56 -10.66 11.89
N ILE A 663 45.52 -9.84 11.91
CA ILE A 663 44.68 -9.63 13.09
C ILE A 663 43.27 -10.12 12.75
N HIS A 664 42.81 -11.10 13.51
CA HIS A 664 41.44 -11.65 13.35
C HIS A 664 40.60 -11.19 14.54
N VAL A 665 39.58 -10.38 14.27
CA VAL A 665 38.55 -9.99 15.23
C VAL A 665 37.33 -10.83 15.00
N HIS A 666 36.91 -11.55 16.03
CA HIS A 666 35.70 -12.38 15.99
C HIS A 666 34.71 -11.96 17.08
N ILE A 667 33.47 -11.82 16.74
CA ILE A 667 32.38 -11.63 17.69
C ILE A 667 31.46 -12.85 17.61
N PRO A 668 31.47 -13.73 18.61
CA PRO A 668 30.65 -14.93 18.65
C PRO A 668 29.15 -14.65 18.45
N GLU A 669 28.33 -15.69 18.30
CA GLU A 669 26.89 -15.62 17.99
C GLU A 669 26.59 -15.14 16.56
N GLY A 670 27.14 -15.81 15.57
CA GLY A 670 27.00 -15.50 14.15
C GLY A 670 25.59 -15.59 13.57
N ALA A 671 24.59 -16.02 14.35
CA ALA A 671 23.20 -16.04 13.93
C ALA A 671 22.51 -14.67 14.02
N VAL A 672 23.09 -13.70 14.74
CA VAL A 672 22.50 -12.38 14.97
C VAL A 672 23.37 -11.31 14.29
N PRO A 673 22.85 -10.56 13.30
CA PRO A 673 23.57 -9.42 12.73
C PRO A 673 23.87 -8.37 13.80
N LYS A 674 25.09 -7.84 13.77
CA LYS A 674 25.56 -6.85 14.73
C LYS A 674 26.04 -5.61 13.98
N ASP A 675 25.47 -4.45 14.29
CA ASP A 675 25.89 -3.19 13.70
C ASP A 675 25.85 -2.06 14.72
N GLY A 676 26.72 -1.08 14.55
CA GLY A 676 26.78 0.11 15.38
C GLY A 676 28.19 0.51 15.79
N PRO A 677 28.43 1.82 16.06
CA PRO A 677 29.75 2.36 16.37
C PRO A 677 30.16 2.12 17.83
N SER A 678 29.24 1.81 18.73
CA SER A 678 29.43 1.79 20.18
C SER A 678 30.38 0.69 20.72
N ALA A 679 30.79 -0.25 19.87
CA ALA A 679 31.80 -1.28 20.19
C ALA A 679 33.25 -0.82 19.88
N GLY A 680 33.46 0.41 19.43
CA GLY A 680 34.74 0.90 18.96
C GLY A 680 35.85 0.80 19.99
N ILE A 681 35.62 1.32 21.22
CA ILE A 681 36.61 1.24 22.28
C ILE A 681 36.87 -0.21 22.73
N THR A 682 35.85 -1.06 22.66
CA THR A 682 35.93 -2.48 23.01
C THR A 682 36.82 -3.23 22.02
N MET A 683 36.61 -3.05 20.72
CA MET A 683 37.39 -3.66 19.65
C MET A 683 38.85 -3.16 19.70
N ALA A 684 39.05 -1.85 19.88
CA ALA A 684 40.40 -1.28 20.00
C ALA A 684 41.14 -1.82 21.23
N THR A 685 40.45 -1.97 22.37
CA THR A 685 41.04 -2.56 23.57
C THR A 685 41.42 -4.03 23.36
N ALA A 686 40.55 -4.81 22.74
CA ALA A 686 40.82 -6.22 22.44
C ALA A 686 41.97 -6.40 21.47
N MET A 687 42.02 -5.60 20.40
CA MET A 687 43.14 -5.61 19.45
C MET A 687 44.46 -5.21 20.11
N LEU A 688 44.48 -4.13 20.92
CA LEU A 688 45.73 -3.71 21.59
C LEU A 688 46.16 -4.76 22.64
N SER A 689 45.22 -5.34 23.38
CA SER A 689 45.51 -6.46 24.29
C SER A 689 46.17 -7.62 23.56
N ALA A 690 45.62 -8.06 22.43
CA ALA A 690 46.16 -9.16 21.62
C ALA A 690 47.58 -8.83 21.08
N VAL A 691 47.77 -7.61 20.57
CA VAL A 691 49.06 -7.16 20.00
C VAL A 691 50.13 -7.02 21.08
N THR A 692 49.77 -6.55 22.29
CA THR A 692 50.76 -6.33 23.37
C THR A 692 50.91 -7.51 24.33
N GLY A 693 50.05 -8.54 24.22
CA GLY A 693 50.03 -9.66 25.15
C GLY A 693 49.51 -9.33 26.55
N LYS A 694 48.99 -8.10 26.77
CA LYS A 694 48.46 -7.68 28.07
C LYS A 694 47.05 -8.18 28.30
N LYS A 695 46.80 -8.75 29.47
CA LYS A 695 45.45 -9.24 29.81
C LYS A 695 44.49 -8.10 30.09
N VAL A 696 43.22 -8.33 29.77
CA VAL A 696 42.10 -7.44 30.10
C VAL A 696 41.38 -7.96 31.34
N ARG A 697 40.92 -7.06 32.20
CA ARG A 697 40.14 -7.38 33.40
C ARG A 697 38.91 -8.13 33.06
N ALA A 698 38.58 -9.18 33.82
CA ALA A 698 37.41 -10.04 33.62
C ALA A 698 36.11 -9.43 34.11
N ASP A 699 36.16 -8.56 35.12
CA ASP A 699 35.05 -7.91 35.81
C ASP A 699 34.60 -6.60 35.15
N LEU A 700 35.17 -6.29 33.97
CA LEU A 700 34.98 -5.02 33.28
C LEU A 700 34.28 -5.17 31.93
N ALA A 701 33.35 -4.30 31.67
CA ALA A 701 32.76 -4.09 30.33
C ALA A 701 32.87 -2.64 29.90
N MET A 702 32.73 -2.38 28.62
CA MET A 702 32.86 -1.02 28.11
C MET A 702 31.93 -0.79 26.89
N THR A 703 31.59 0.47 26.67
CA THR A 703 30.85 0.92 25.47
C THR A 703 31.32 2.33 25.12
N GLY A 704 31.46 2.61 23.83
CA GLY A 704 31.89 3.91 23.33
C GLY A 704 32.31 3.84 21.89
N GLU A 705 32.07 4.90 21.14
CA GLU A 705 32.60 5.06 19.80
C GLU A 705 34.04 5.61 19.87
N ILE A 706 34.89 5.17 18.96
CA ILE A 706 36.30 5.60 18.91
C ILE A 706 36.55 6.47 17.69
N THR A 707 37.29 7.57 17.88
CA THR A 707 37.82 8.37 16.76
C THR A 707 39.26 7.95 16.41
N LEU A 708 39.74 8.33 15.22
CA LEU A 708 41.08 8.07 14.76
C LEU A 708 42.17 8.64 15.72
N ARG A 709 41.82 9.63 16.54
CA ARG A 709 42.71 10.26 17.53
C ARG A 709 42.51 9.72 18.95
N GLY A 710 41.67 8.67 19.11
CA GLY A 710 41.43 8.03 20.38
C GLY A 710 40.52 8.79 21.35
N ARG A 711 39.67 9.72 20.85
CA ARG A 711 38.60 10.28 21.65
C ARG A 711 37.45 9.26 21.73
N VAL A 712 36.76 9.25 22.86
CA VAL A 712 35.60 8.41 23.11
C VAL A 712 34.35 9.27 22.95
N LEU A 713 33.48 8.91 22.01
CA LEU A 713 32.25 9.64 21.70
C LEU A 713 31.04 9.00 22.37
N PRO A 714 29.94 9.79 22.60
CA PRO A 714 28.75 9.33 23.28
C PRO A 714 27.98 8.26 22.50
N ILE A 715 27.16 7.50 23.23
CA ILE A 715 26.40 6.37 22.69
C ILE A 715 24.97 6.43 23.17
N GLY A 716 24.05 5.76 22.45
CA GLY A 716 22.67 5.56 22.84
C GLY A 716 22.42 4.25 23.58
N GLY A 717 21.24 4.12 24.21
CA GLY A 717 20.80 2.92 24.91
C GLY A 717 21.61 2.57 26.16
N LEU A 718 22.06 3.59 26.92
CA LEU A 718 22.89 3.38 28.08
C LEU A 718 22.20 2.58 29.18
N LYS A 719 20.89 2.84 29.42
CA LYS A 719 20.09 2.09 30.41
C LYS A 719 20.15 0.58 30.19
N GLU A 720 19.85 0.17 28.98
CA GLU A 720 19.82 -1.24 28.57
C GLU A 720 21.22 -1.88 28.69
N LYS A 721 22.25 -1.15 28.30
CA LYS A 721 23.65 -1.61 28.38
C LYS A 721 24.10 -1.83 29.82
N LEU A 722 23.77 -0.92 30.74
CA LEU A 722 24.09 -1.07 32.16
C LEU A 722 23.29 -2.22 32.81
N LEU A 723 22.02 -2.40 32.42
CA LEU A 723 21.23 -3.55 32.87
C LEU A 723 21.87 -4.87 32.40
N ALA A 724 22.34 -4.95 31.17
CA ALA A 724 23.02 -6.13 30.65
C ALA A 724 24.35 -6.40 31.41
N ALA A 725 25.10 -5.38 31.68
CA ALA A 725 26.33 -5.49 32.45
C ALA A 725 26.05 -6.04 33.88
N LYS A 726 25.04 -5.49 34.55
CA LYS A 726 24.61 -5.94 35.87
C LYS A 726 24.17 -7.40 35.88
N ASN A 727 23.35 -7.80 34.90
CA ASN A 727 22.84 -9.18 34.77
C ASN A 727 23.95 -10.18 34.44
N ALA A 728 25.01 -9.73 33.74
CA ALA A 728 26.20 -10.53 33.46
C ALA A 728 27.18 -10.60 34.63
N GLY A 729 26.91 -9.93 35.77
CA GLY A 729 27.79 -9.90 36.94
C GLY A 729 29.05 -9.03 36.78
N ILE A 730 29.05 -8.09 35.82
CA ILE A 730 30.10 -7.11 35.62
C ILE A 730 30.11 -6.15 36.83
N GLN A 731 31.28 -5.78 37.31
CA GLN A 731 31.45 -4.87 38.42
C GLN A 731 31.82 -3.44 37.98
N THR A 732 32.60 -3.31 36.90
CA THR A 732 33.06 -2.04 36.40
C THR A 732 32.61 -1.82 34.96
N VAL A 733 32.02 -0.66 34.65
CA VAL A 733 31.64 -0.28 33.30
C VAL A 733 32.30 1.03 32.89
N LEU A 734 32.99 1.03 31.77
CA LEU A 734 33.55 2.26 31.15
C LEU A 734 32.53 2.81 30.16
N ILE A 735 32.18 4.09 30.32
CA ILE A 735 31.25 4.81 29.48
C ILE A 735 31.88 6.11 28.97
N PRO A 736 31.40 6.66 27.84
CA PRO A 736 31.82 8.00 27.41
C PRO A 736 31.50 9.06 28.47
N LYS A 737 32.33 10.04 28.65
CA LYS A 737 32.10 11.13 29.61
C LYS A 737 30.85 11.94 29.32
N GLU A 738 30.55 12.15 28.04
CA GLU A 738 29.36 12.88 27.64
C GLU A 738 28.06 12.18 28.04
N ASN A 739 28.07 10.86 28.29
CA ASN A 739 26.92 10.12 28.80
C ASN A 739 26.77 10.17 30.33
N THR A 740 27.54 11.02 31.05
CA THR A 740 27.41 11.15 32.49
C THR A 740 26.05 11.69 32.91
N ALA A 741 25.49 12.62 32.16
CA ALA A 741 24.13 13.14 32.36
C ALA A 741 23.10 12.04 32.28
N ASP A 742 23.22 11.13 31.31
CA ASP A 742 22.30 9.99 31.19
C ASP A 742 22.34 9.07 32.40
N VAL A 743 23.50 8.91 33.03
CA VAL A 743 23.65 8.11 34.27
C VAL A 743 22.95 8.77 35.45
N GLU A 744 22.97 10.09 35.55
CA GLU A 744 22.32 10.85 36.62
C GLU A 744 20.78 10.71 36.56
N GLU A 745 20.23 10.52 35.37
CA GLU A 745 18.80 10.30 35.19
C GLU A 745 18.35 8.87 35.52
N LEU A 746 19.28 7.92 35.62
CA LEU A 746 18.96 6.53 35.90
C LEU A 746 18.58 6.30 37.37
N SER A 747 17.64 5.39 37.57
CA SER A 747 17.26 4.97 38.93
C SER A 747 18.47 4.36 39.67
N SER A 748 18.51 4.58 40.99
CA SER A 748 19.53 4.00 41.86
C SER A 748 19.57 2.46 41.82
N GLU A 749 18.49 1.84 41.44
CA GLU A 749 18.38 0.40 41.23
C GLU A 749 19.34 -0.09 40.13
N ILE A 750 19.47 0.65 39.04
CA ILE A 750 20.35 0.28 37.92
C ILE A 750 21.82 0.49 38.28
N THR A 751 22.13 1.62 38.87
CA THR A 751 23.50 2.03 39.16
C THR A 751 24.09 1.33 40.37
N LYS A 752 23.28 0.93 41.36
CA LYS A 752 23.71 0.27 42.58
C LYS A 752 24.40 -1.06 42.29
N GLY A 753 25.67 -1.17 42.73
CA GLY A 753 26.50 -2.36 42.54
C GLY A 753 27.35 -2.36 41.28
N LEU A 754 27.27 -1.30 40.46
CA LEU A 754 28.15 -1.05 39.33
C LEU A 754 29.07 0.13 39.62
N GLU A 755 30.35 -0.02 39.38
CA GLU A 755 31.33 1.07 39.32
C GLU A 755 31.29 1.63 37.88
N ILE A 756 30.62 2.76 37.68
CA ILE A 756 30.51 3.39 36.36
C ILE A 756 31.59 4.45 36.25
N ILE A 757 32.50 4.29 35.30
CA ILE A 757 33.64 5.17 35.13
C ILE A 757 33.52 5.90 33.80
N PRO A 758 33.36 7.24 33.83
CA PRO A 758 33.34 8.04 32.61
C PRO A 758 34.79 8.17 32.08
N VAL A 759 34.94 8.07 30.75
CA VAL A 759 36.23 8.17 30.02
C VAL A 759 36.11 9.10 28.82
N GLU A 760 37.13 9.92 28.58
CA GLU A 760 37.20 10.83 27.42
C GLU A 760 38.12 10.29 26.32
N THR A 761 39.12 9.51 26.71
CA THR A 761 40.17 9.07 25.81
C THR A 761 40.39 7.56 25.88
N MET A 762 40.86 7.00 24.78
CA MET A 762 41.24 5.60 24.70
C MET A 762 42.40 5.26 25.66
N GLU A 763 43.25 6.24 25.99
CA GLU A 763 44.31 6.06 26.95
C GLU A 763 43.76 5.78 28.37
N GLU A 764 42.71 6.50 28.77
CA GLU A 764 42.02 6.26 30.04
C GLU A 764 41.37 4.88 30.06
N VAL A 765 40.73 4.50 28.94
CA VAL A 765 40.11 3.16 28.76
C VAL A 765 41.18 2.09 28.98
N LEU A 766 42.30 2.15 28.28
CA LEU A 766 43.38 1.15 28.35
C LEU A 766 44.03 1.08 29.74
N LYS A 767 44.20 2.21 30.40
CA LYS A 767 44.78 2.29 31.78
C LYS A 767 43.88 1.58 32.79
N LYS A 768 42.54 1.61 32.57
CA LYS A 768 41.58 0.97 33.48
C LYS A 768 41.29 -0.50 33.09
N ALA A 769 41.34 -0.82 31.80
CA ALA A 769 41.00 -2.13 31.29
C ALA A 769 42.13 -3.14 31.33
N LEU A 770 43.40 -2.73 31.07
CA LEU A 770 44.51 -3.64 31.01
C LEU A 770 45.08 -3.90 32.42
N THR A 771 45.38 -5.16 32.69
CA THR A 771 46.10 -5.55 33.92
C THR A 771 47.55 -5.09 33.83
N ARG A 772 48.14 -4.80 34.96
CA ARG A 772 49.55 -4.41 35.05
C ARG A 772 50.49 -5.52 34.63
#